data_70e9d467bd9d70660ebc804f3f363b66
#
_entry.id   70e9d467bd9d70660ebc804f3f363b66
#
_cell.length_a   1.000
_cell.length_b   1.000
_cell.length_c   1.000
_cell.angle_alpha   90.00
_cell.angle_beta   90.00
_cell.angle_gamma   90.00
#
_symmetry.space_group_name_H-M   'P 1'
#
loop_
_entity.id
_entity.type
_entity.pdbx_description
1 polymer ?
#
loop_
_entity_poly.entity_id
_entity_poly.type
_entity_poly.pdbx_seq_one_letter_code
_entity_poly.pdbx_strand_id
1 'polypeptide(L)'
;MRKLVIILATALIAAVSAGAQTETALREGWKFAFGNAADPAKDFGCGTEYFNYLTKANSIHSEGPYSAKFNDSAWQDVTVPHDWATTLPYAPQASHSHGYKTVGWKYPETSVGWYRLKIDLSKADKSRHYALRFDGIFRSATVWFNGYYMGTEPSGYAVQTYDITPYINYSADNLLCVRADASLEEGWFYEGAGIYRSVWLVETGKVHPTQGGIYTEWTDGVLIVRAETANDSSEETEAKVAFRLLTKDGAEVAKGTDQVDLLPGETATAEAAFTIAKPHLWDISDPYLYTLETTICGDTYRTPVGIRTAEFNAAEGFRLNGRKVTLKGVNLHQDHAGVGAAIPDGLIEWRVKQLQKIGVNAIRCSHNPATPALLDICDRLGVVIIDENRLMGINAEHKRLLENMVRWGRQHPSVVLWSIGNEEWGLENDPRGALVARQMQDYVHLLDPTRQTTLANAGGGVMFREADVKGYNYIRQNDVENRHAQHPEWIAYGSEETTGCGTRGVYFPEPGRMPSINRTGTPENVIERGWQYYRDNPWTGGVFFWTGIDYRGEPNPLSYPSHDSEFGILDYCGFPKDEAFYLKAAWTREPVLHILPHWNLSGHEGEAVQVWVYSNCDEVQLSANGKNLGRKKMPEGGHLSWEAKYKPGKLVATGYIKGKKVLTETIQTTGPAVKAVASTETVGDITIVN
;
A
#
# COMPACT_ATOMS: atom_id res chain seq x y z
N MET A 1 -5.18 -26.29 -28.44
CA MET A 1 -3.80 -25.91 -28.81
C MET A 1 -3.36 -24.84 -27.86
N ARG A 2 -2.60 -25.21 -26.85
CA ARG A 2 -2.03 -24.27 -25.86
C ARG A 2 -0.85 -23.56 -26.52
N LYS A 3 -0.91 -22.25 -26.68
CA LYS A 3 0.26 -21.44 -27.08
C LYS A 3 0.98 -21.02 -25.81
N LEU A 4 2.17 -21.57 -25.67
CA LEU A 4 3.16 -21.21 -24.67
C LEU A 4 3.66 -19.78 -25.00
N VAL A 5 3.43 -18.83 -24.13
CA VAL A 5 4.06 -17.49 -24.22
C VAL A 5 5.32 -17.56 -23.38
N ILE A 6 6.47 -17.62 -24.06
CA ILE A 6 7.79 -17.53 -23.42
C ILE A 6 8.09 -16.04 -23.27
N ILE A 7 8.10 -15.57 -22.02
CA ILE A 7 8.59 -14.23 -21.67
C ILE A 7 10.11 -14.37 -21.47
N LEU A 8 10.88 -13.85 -22.41
CA LEU A 8 12.32 -13.64 -22.20
C LEU A 8 12.50 -12.39 -21.35
N ALA A 9 12.81 -12.57 -20.08
CA ALA A 9 13.32 -11.50 -19.23
C ALA A 9 14.82 -11.30 -19.54
N THR A 10 15.17 -10.23 -20.24
CA THR A 10 16.56 -9.76 -20.36
C THR A 10 16.93 -9.05 -19.08
N ALA A 11 17.71 -9.73 -18.22
CA ALA A 11 18.35 -9.10 -17.08
C ALA A 11 19.37 -8.05 -17.60
N LEU A 12 19.06 -6.79 -17.39
CA LEU A 12 20.03 -5.70 -17.56
C LEU A 12 20.96 -5.71 -16.34
N ILE A 13 22.10 -6.35 -16.47
CA ILE A 13 23.18 -6.25 -15.47
C ILE A 13 23.86 -4.90 -15.68
N ALA A 14 23.51 -3.92 -14.87
CA ALA A 14 24.31 -2.70 -14.74
C ALA A 14 25.58 -3.07 -13.97
N ALA A 15 26.74 -3.07 -14.63
CA ALA A 15 28.03 -3.18 -13.98
C ALA A 15 28.23 -1.93 -13.11
N VAL A 16 28.10 -2.08 -11.80
CA VAL A 16 28.44 -1.04 -10.81
C VAL A 16 29.85 -1.28 -10.33
N SER A 17 30.65 -0.21 -10.23
CA SER A 17 32.04 -0.19 -9.74
C SER A 17 32.17 -0.86 -8.36
N ALA A 18 33.30 -1.51 -8.12
CA ALA A 18 33.67 -2.07 -6.82
C ALA A 18 33.41 -1.03 -5.70
N GLY A 19 32.63 -1.40 -4.67
CA GLY A 19 32.31 -0.54 -3.54
C GLY A 19 30.89 0.05 -3.49
N ALA A 20 29.90 -0.53 -4.15
CA ALA A 20 28.49 -0.14 -3.98
C ALA A 20 27.67 -1.26 -3.32
N GLN A 21 26.65 -0.88 -2.57
CA GLN A 21 25.59 -1.83 -2.20
C GLN A 21 24.98 -2.43 -3.48
N THR A 22 24.79 -3.73 -3.49
CA THR A 22 24.00 -4.40 -4.54
C THR A 22 22.80 -5.10 -3.93
N GLU A 23 21.64 -4.89 -4.54
CA GLU A 23 20.41 -5.61 -4.21
C GLU A 23 19.99 -6.45 -5.42
N THR A 24 19.91 -7.75 -5.23
CA THR A 24 19.49 -8.68 -6.28
C THR A 24 18.16 -9.28 -5.91
N ALA A 25 17.14 -9.06 -6.75
CA ALA A 25 15.83 -9.63 -6.54
C ALA A 25 15.85 -11.16 -6.76
N LEU A 26 15.34 -11.91 -5.80
CA LEU A 26 15.25 -13.37 -5.84
C LEU A 26 13.83 -13.77 -6.26
N ARG A 27 13.52 -13.63 -7.55
CA ARG A 27 12.15 -13.86 -8.08
C ARG A 27 11.91 -15.29 -8.55
N GLU A 28 12.91 -15.91 -9.17
CA GLU A 28 12.79 -17.17 -9.90
C GLU A 28 13.47 -18.34 -9.18
N GLY A 29 13.13 -19.57 -9.57
CA GLY A 29 13.79 -20.77 -9.08
C GLY A 29 13.26 -21.30 -7.76
N TRP A 30 12.16 -20.75 -7.26
CA TRP A 30 11.53 -21.21 -6.04
C TRP A 30 10.73 -22.50 -6.24
N LYS A 31 10.83 -23.40 -5.27
CA LYS A 31 10.00 -24.58 -5.10
C LYS A 31 9.01 -24.34 -3.97
N PHE A 32 7.76 -24.77 -4.17
CA PHE A 32 6.65 -24.60 -3.21
C PHE A 32 5.92 -25.93 -2.98
N ALA A 33 5.55 -26.19 -1.73
CA ALA A 33 4.61 -27.26 -1.36
C ALA A 33 3.77 -26.84 -0.15
N PHE A 34 2.56 -27.38 -0.08
CA PHE A 34 1.75 -27.25 1.11
C PHE A 34 2.29 -28.11 2.25
N GLY A 35 2.27 -27.53 3.46
CA GLY A 35 2.41 -28.23 4.72
C GLY A 35 1.03 -28.47 5.35
N ASN A 36 0.97 -28.48 6.69
CA ASN A 36 -0.29 -28.62 7.41
C ASN A 36 -0.21 -27.97 8.79
N ALA A 37 -1.14 -27.08 9.11
CA ALA A 37 -1.15 -26.35 10.37
C ALA A 37 -1.55 -27.18 11.60
N ALA A 38 -2.15 -28.36 11.41
CA ALA A 38 -2.69 -29.20 12.48
C ALA A 38 -2.06 -30.60 12.58
N ASP A 39 -1.41 -31.08 11.52
CA ASP A 39 -0.85 -32.42 11.43
C ASP A 39 0.66 -32.37 11.14
N PRO A 40 1.53 -32.48 12.16
CA PRO A 40 2.99 -32.43 11.96
C PRO A 40 3.54 -33.45 10.96
N ALA A 41 2.93 -34.63 10.81
CA ALA A 41 3.38 -35.62 9.86
C ALA A 41 3.17 -35.17 8.40
N LYS A 42 2.12 -34.37 8.15
CA LYS A 42 1.84 -33.76 6.86
C LYS A 42 2.55 -32.41 6.68
N ASP A 43 3.12 -31.85 7.75
CA ASP A 43 3.94 -30.62 7.74
C ASP A 43 5.44 -30.97 7.82
N PHE A 44 5.85 -32.03 7.14
CA PHE A 44 7.24 -32.49 7.08
C PHE A 44 7.89 -32.72 8.46
N GLY A 45 7.09 -33.05 9.48
CA GLY A 45 7.53 -33.25 10.85
C GLY A 45 7.64 -31.96 11.68
N CYS A 46 7.30 -30.79 11.12
CA CYS A 46 7.26 -29.54 11.85
C CYS A 46 6.28 -29.63 13.03
N GLY A 47 6.69 -29.17 14.22
CA GLY A 47 5.88 -29.26 15.43
C GLY A 47 6.10 -30.55 16.24
N THR A 48 6.85 -31.53 15.76
CA THR A 48 7.33 -32.63 16.60
C THR A 48 8.40 -32.14 17.56
N GLU A 49 8.54 -32.79 18.72
CA GLU A 49 9.55 -32.45 19.72
C GLU A 49 10.96 -32.48 19.12
N TYR A 50 11.26 -33.51 18.36
CA TYR A 50 12.54 -33.66 17.68
C TYR A 50 12.80 -32.53 16.64
N PHE A 51 11.80 -32.17 15.83
CA PHE A 51 11.91 -31.07 14.88
C PHE A 51 12.16 -29.75 15.61
N ASN A 52 11.38 -29.43 16.62
CA ASN A 52 11.51 -28.18 17.36
C ASN A 52 12.89 -27.98 18.00
N TYR A 53 13.47 -29.05 18.51
CA TYR A 53 14.83 -29.01 19.09
C TYR A 53 15.88 -28.79 17.99
N LEU A 54 15.90 -29.62 16.96
CA LEU A 54 16.95 -29.60 15.94
C LEU A 54 16.89 -28.37 15.04
N THR A 55 15.71 -27.93 14.66
CA THR A 55 15.56 -26.79 13.74
C THR A 55 16.06 -25.48 14.31
N LYS A 56 15.99 -25.30 15.64
CA LYS A 56 16.49 -24.10 16.32
C LYS A 56 17.92 -24.23 16.82
N ALA A 57 18.43 -25.45 16.97
CA ALA A 57 19.80 -25.67 17.39
C ALA A 57 20.78 -25.70 16.20
N ASN A 58 20.65 -26.70 15.36
CA ASN A 58 21.41 -26.88 14.13
C ASN A 58 20.82 -28.08 13.38
N SER A 59 20.25 -27.87 12.21
CA SER A 59 19.51 -28.89 11.49
C SER A 59 20.27 -29.53 10.32
N ILE A 60 21.60 -29.36 10.24
CA ILE A 60 22.41 -29.96 9.16
C ILE A 60 22.31 -31.49 9.07
N HIS A 61 21.87 -32.13 10.15
CA HIS A 61 21.73 -33.58 10.23
C HIS A 61 20.30 -34.10 10.01
N SER A 62 19.31 -33.19 9.82
CA SER A 62 17.91 -33.56 9.68
C SER A 62 17.54 -33.86 8.22
N GLU A 63 16.39 -34.48 8.03
CA GLU A 63 15.85 -34.82 6.71
C GLU A 63 14.68 -33.89 6.28
N GLY A 64 14.41 -32.84 7.06
CA GLY A 64 13.32 -31.88 6.78
C GLY A 64 13.60 -30.94 5.60
N PRO A 65 12.62 -30.12 5.20
CA PRO A 65 12.71 -29.23 4.05
C PRO A 65 13.87 -28.21 4.08
N TYR A 66 14.35 -27.87 5.28
CA TYR A 66 15.51 -27.00 5.49
C TYR A 66 16.86 -27.69 5.25
N SER A 67 16.87 -29.00 4.99
CA SER A 67 18.08 -29.77 4.68
C SER A 67 18.40 -29.76 3.19
N ALA A 68 19.68 -29.65 2.85
CA ALA A 68 20.16 -29.78 1.47
C ALA A 68 19.89 -31.18 0.86
N LYS A 69 19.74 -32.21 1.71
CA LYS A 69 19.47 -33.60 1.29
C LYS A 69 17.99 -33.88 0.98
N PHE A 70 17.12 -32.97 1.37
CA PHE A 70 15.68 -33.13 1.14
C PHE A 70 15.36 -33.13 -0.37
N ASN A 71 14.55 -34.10 -0.80
CA ASN A 71 14.12 -34.19 -2.19
C ASN A 71 12.85 -33.36 -2.44
N ASP A 72 13.01 -32.22 -3.12
CA ASP A 72 11.93 -31.30 -3.51
C ASP A 72 11.52 -31.43 -4.98
N SER A 73 11.90 -32.50 -5.67
CA SER A 73 11.62 -32.71 -7.10
C SER A 73 10.12 -32.76 -7.43
N ALA A 74 9.27 -33.13 -6.45
CA ALA A 74 7.82 -33.15 -6.60
C ALA A 74 7.15 -31.80 -6.25
N TRP A 75 7.91 -30.81 -5.77
CA TRP A 75 7.37 -29.51 -5.42
C TRP A 75 7.10 -28.67 -6.66
N GLN A 76 6.11 -27.80 -6.57
CA GLN A 76 5.72 -26.88 -7.64
C GLN A 76 6.78 -25.79 -7.83
N ASP A 77 7.09 -25.48 -9.09
CA ASP A 77 7.85 -24.27 -9.42
C ASP A 77 6.96 -23.03 -9.29
N VAL A 78 7.42 -22.02 -8.57
CA VAL A 78 6.71 -20.74 -8.39
C VAL A 78 7.67 -19.57 -8.57
N THR A 79 7.12 -18.42 -8.88
CA THR A 79 7.82 -17.11 -8.83
C THR A 79 7.39 -16.33 -7.60
N VAL A 80 8.27 -15.50 -7.07
CA VAL A 80 7.99 -14.61 -5.93
C VAL A 80 7.99 -13.15 -6.45
N PRO A 81 7.02 -12.31 -6.06
CA PRO A 81 5.95 -12.52 -5.06
C PRO A 81 4.94 -13.62 -5.39
N HIS A 82 4.49 -14.34 -4.37
CA HIS A 82 3.58 -15.47 -4.51
C HIS A 82 2.51 -15.47 -3.40
N ASP A 83 1.25 -15.44 -3.81
CA ASP A 83 0.09 -15.60 -2.93
C ASP A 83 -0.65 -16.87 -3.33
N TRP A 84 -0.43 -17.97 -2.60
CA TRP A 84 -1.05 -19.25 -2.93
C TRP A 84 -2.57 -19.26 -2.72
N ALA A 85 -3.10 -18.35 -1.86
CA ALA A 85 -4.53 -18.30 -1.59
C ALA A 85 -5.33 -17.91 -2.85
N THR A 86 -4.71 -17.26 -3.83
CA THR A 86 -5.37 -16.90 -5.11
C THR A 86 -5.90 -18.12 -5.85
N THR A 87 -5.21 -19.26 -5.76
CA THR A 87 -5.54 -20.49 -6.46
C THR A 87 -6.51 -21.40 -5.71
N LEU A 88 -6.74 -21.13 -4.41
CA LEU A 88 -7.62 -21.94 -3.58
C LEU A 88 -9.09 -21.73 -3.94
N PRO A 89 -9.95 -22.75 -3.74
CA PRO A 89 -11.39 -22.61 -3.95
C PRO A 89 -12.03 -21.65 -2.93
N TYR A 90 -13.25 -21.23 -3.25
CA TYR A 90 -14.10 -20.49 -2.32
C TYR A 90 -15.02 -21.47 -1.59
N ALA A 91 -15.29 -21.21 -0.31
CA ALA A 91 -16.21 -22.00 0.49
C ALA A 91 -17.04 -21.12 1.44
N PRO A 92 -18.36 -21.37 1.57
CA PRO A 92 -19.23 -20.52 2.42
C PRO A 92 -18.88 -20.55 3.91
N GLN A 93 -18.11 -21.57 4.35
CA GLN A 93 -17.66 -21.72 5.75
C GLN A 93 -16.30 -21.05 6.01
N ALA A 94 -15.61 -20.58 4.95
CA ALA A 94 -14.34 -19.87 5.08
C ALA A 94 -14.56 -18.45 5.63
N SER A 95 -13.47 -17.77 5.96
CA SER A 95 -13.52 -16.43 6.53
C SER A 95 -14.17 -15.43 5.56
N HIS A 96 -15.20 -14.75 6.03
CA HIS A 96 -15.85 -13.64 5.34
C HIS A 96 -14.83 -12.50 5.09
N SER A 97 -14.03 -12.18 6.09
CA SER A 97 -13.00 -11.15 6.01
C SER A 97 -11.97 -11.45 4.93
N HIS A 98 -11.63 -12.72 4.71
CA HIS A 98 -10.70 -13.17 3.66
C HIS A 98 -11.37 -13.54 2.34
N GLY A 99 -12.61 -13.07 2.11
CA GLY A 99 -13.33 -13.31 0.86
C GLY A 99 -13.59 -14.79 0.58
N TYR A 100 -13.89 -15.56 1.62
CA TYR A 100 -14.26 -16.97 1.54
C TYR A 100 -13.23 -17.92 0.90
N LYS A 101 -11.95 -17.54 0.88
CA LYS A 101 -10.88 -18.46 0.48
C LYS A 101 -10.65 -19.55 1.51
N THR A 102 -10.38 -20.77 1.05
CA THR A 102 -10.12 -21.93 1.93
C THR A 102 -8.70 -21.86 2.53
N VAL A 103 -8.44 -20.83 3.32
CA VAL A 103 -7.24 -20.57 4.11
C VAL A 103 -7.67 -20.17 5.52
N GLY A 104 -6.79 -20.29 6.50
CA GLY A 104 -7.07 -20.03 7.89
C GLY A 104 -7.25 -21.30 8.73
N TRP A 105 -7.51 -21.16 10.02
CA TRP A 105 -7.50 -22.24 10.99
C TRP A 105 -8.45 -23.42 10.67
N LYS A 106 -9.51 -23.19 9.88
CA LYS A 106 -10.45 -24.24 9.44
C LYS A 106 -9.90 -25.11 8.29
N TYR A 107 -8.83 -24.68 7.65
CA TYR A 107 -8.25 -25.30 6.46
C TYR A 107 -6.76 -25.57 6.67
N PRO A 108 -6.38 -26.41 7.65
CA PRO A 108 -4.98 -26.60 8.01
C PRO A 108 -4.11 -27.13 6.86
N GLU A 109 -4.69 -27.86 5.90
CA GLU A 109 -4.01 -28.44 4.73
C GLU A 109 -3.64 -27.44 3.65
N THR A 110 -4.20 -26.23 3.68
CA THR A 110 -3.95 -25.18 2.69
C THR A 110 -3.45 -23.88 3.32
N SER A 111 -3.20 -23.91 4.64
CA SER A 111 -2.81 -22.71 5.39
C SER A 111 -1.32 -22.60 5.68
N VAL A 112 -0.55 -23.66 5.42
CA VAL A 112 0.91 -23.65 5.55
C VAL A 112 1.55 -23.87 4.20
N GLY A 113 2.51 -23.02 3.87
CA GLY A 113 3.32 -23.13 2.66
C GLY A 113 4.80 -23.20 2.98
N TRP A 114 5.48 -24.11 2.33
CA TRP A 114 6.92 -24.26 2.37
C TRP A 114 7.53 -23.82 1.05
N TYR A 115 8.61 -23.03 1.16
CA TYR A 115 9.38 -22.54 0.02
C TYR A 115 10.82 -22.98 0.14
N ARG A 116 11.44 -23.28 -1.00
CA ARG A 116 12.87 -23.58 -1.09
C ARG A 116 13.47 -22.87 -2.31
N LEU A 117 14.65 -22.30 -2.12
CA LEU A 117 15.43 -21.65 -3.19
C LEU A 117 16.89 -22.02 -3.06
N LYS A 118 17.49 -22.46 -4.16
CA LYS A 118 18.94 -22.60 -4.25
C LYS A 118 19.56 -21.30 -4.76
N ILE A 119 20.56 -20.80 -4.06
CA ILE A 119 21.26 -19.56 -4.38
C ILE A 119 22.72 -19.89 -4.68
N ASP A 120 23.21 -19.54 -5.87
CA ASP A 120 24.61 -19.66 -6.22
C ASP A 120 25.43 -18.49 -5.67
N LEU A 121 26.19 -18.72 -4.62
CA LEU A 121 27.14 -17.79 -4.01
C LEU A 121 28.58 -18.22 -4.22
N SER A 122 28.89 -19.08 -5.21
CA SER A 122 30.23 -19.58 -5.48
C SER A 122 31.23 -18.47 -5.88
N LYS A 123 30.71 -17.34 -6.36
CA LYS A 123 31.49 -16.14 -6.74
C LYS A 123 31.38 -15.02 -5.70
N ALA A 124 30.73 -15.25 -4.57
CA ALA A 124 30.58 -14.24 -3.53
C ALA A 124 31.91 -13.87 -2.91
N ASP A 125 32.14 -12.59 -2.66
CA ASP A 125 33.35 -12.08 -2.04
C ASP A 125 33.30 -12.31 -0.52
N LYS A 126 34.23 -13.09 0.01
CA LYS A 126 34.35 -13.42 1.43
C LYS A 126 34.62 -12.22 2.34
N SER A 127 35.07 -11.11 1.76
CA SER A 127 35.30 -9.86 2.49
C SER A 127 34.05 -9.02 2.67
N ARG A 128 32.92 -9.39 1.98
CA ARG A 128 31.64 -8.69 2.01
C ARG A 128 30.71 -9.26 3.06
N HIS A 129 29.68 -8.50 3.38
CA HIS A 129 28.53 -8.90 4.19
C HIS A 129 27.34 -9.18 3.27
N TYR A 130 26.58 -10.24 3.57
CA TYR A 130 25.43 -10.69 2.80
C TYR A 130 24.22 -10.86 3.70
N ALA A 131 23.11 -10.27 3.31
CA ALA A 131 21.83 -10.44 4.02
C ALA A 131 20.70 -10.85 3.06
N LEU A 132 19.72 -11.56 3.60
CA LEU A 132 18.44 -11.80 2.93
C LEU A 132 17.43 -10.81 3.50
N ARG A 133 16.76 -10.04 2.63
CA ARG A 133 15.65 -9.15 3.00
C ARG A 133 14.36 -9.65 2.37
N PHE A 134 13.33 -9.79 3.20
CA PHE A 134 11.95 -10.05 2.78
C PHE A 134 11.11 -8.81 3.08
N ASP A 135 10.47 -8.26 2.08
CA ASP A 135 9.62 -7.08 2.25
C ASP A 135 8.27 -7.42 2.90
N GLY A 136 7.92 -8.72 2.98
CA GLY A 136 6.78 -9.26 3.70
C GLY A 136 6.47 -10.71 3.36
N ILE A 137 6.12 -11.51 4.38
CA ILE A 137 5.67 -12.89 4.25
C ILE A 137 4.41 -13.06 5.10
N PHE A 138 3.27 -13.35 4.53
CA PHE A 138 2.06 -13.60 5.29
C PHE A 138 1.89 -15.10 5.56
N ARG A 139 1.98 -15.50 6.83
CA ARG A 139 2.50 -14.87 8.06
C ARG A 139 3.26 -15.92 8.88
N SER A 140 3.62 -15.56 10.12
CA SER A 140 4.35 -16.47 11.04
C SER A 140 5.49 -17.20 10.33
N ALA A 141 6.31 -16.42 9.62
CA ALA A 141 7.35 -16.91 8.74
C ALA A 141 8.56 -17.40 9.54
N THR A 142 8.97 -18.64 9.30
CA THR A 142 10.22 -19.18 9.83
C THR A 142 11.21 -19.39 8.69
N VAL A 143 12.43 -18.90 8.87
CA VAL A 143 13.47 -18.89 7.83
C VAL A 143 14.68 -19.71 8.27
N TRP A 144 15.21 -20.51 7.35
CA TRP A 144 16.47 -21.25 7.49
C TRP A 144 17.38 -20.96 6.28
N PHE A 145 18.67 -20.85 6.53
CA PHE A 145 19.69 -20.77 5.50
C PHE A 145 20.73 -21.86 5.72
N ASN A 146 20.96 -22.71 4.73
CA ASN A 146 21.84 -23.88 4.80
C ASN A 146 21.57 -24.80 6.01
N GLY A 147 20.30 -24.91 6.41
CA GLY A 147 19.88 -25.68 7.58
C GLY A 147 19.98 -24.94 8.91
N TYR A 148 20.55 -23.76 8.96
CA TYR A 148 20.59 -22.94 10.17
C TYR A 148 19.32 -22.12 10.32
N TYR A 149 18.78 -22.09 11.52
CA TYR A 149 17.61 -21.28 11.87
C TYR A 149 18.01 -19.80 11.92
N MET A 150 17.38 -18.97 11.07
CA MET A 150 17.64 -17.55 10.99
C MET A 150 16.70 -16.73 11.88
N GLY A 151 15.45 -17.17 12.05
CA GLY A 151 14.46 -16.48 12.86
C GLY A 151 13.02 -16.84 12.50
N THR A 152 12.09 -16.31 13.32
CA THR A 152 10.65 -16.37 13.08
C THR A 152 10.06 -14.98 13.23
N GLU A 153 9.32 -14.53 12.23
CA GLU A 153 8.56 -13.28 12.22
C GLU A 153 7.06 -13.61 12.31
N PRO A 154 6.36 -13.23 13.39
CA PRO A 154 4.94 -13.53 13.54
C PRO A 154 4.05 -12.67 12.63
N SER A 155 4.40 -11.42 12.35
CA SER A 155 3.59 -10.52 11.52
C SER A 155 3.80 -10.72 10.04
N GLY A 156 2.72 -10.57 9.26
CA GLY A 156 2.77 -10.59 7.80
C GLY A 156 3.34 -9.31 7.17
N TYR A 157 3.47 -8.23 7.92
CA TYR A 157 3.72 -6.88 7.37
C TYR A 157 5.09 -6.30 7.67
N ALA A 158 5.87 -6.94 8.54
CA ALA A 158 7.23 -6.49 8.84
C ALA A 158 8.20 -6.82 7.71
N VAL A 159 9.08 -5.86 7.39
CA VAL A 159 10.28 -6.16 6.60
C VAL A 159 11.26 -6.92 7.50
N GLN A 160 11.75 -8.05 7.00
CA GLN A 160 12.62 -8.97 7.73
C GLN A 160 14.00 -8.98 7.06
N THR A 161 15.06 -8.89 7.84
CA THR A 161 16.44 -8.98 7.33
C THR A 161 17.22 -9.99 8.16
N TYR A 162 17.96 -10.87 7.48
CA TYR A 162 18.75 -11.92 8.09
C TYR A 162 20.19 -11.88 7.55
N ASP A 163 21.17 -11.69 8.42
CA ASP A 163 22.59 -11.87 8.05
C ASP A 163 22.86 -13.34 7.75
N ILE A 164 23.28 -13.63 6.54
CA ILE A 164 23.64 -14.98 6.09
C ILE A 164 25.14 -15.18 5.96
N THR A 165 25.93 -14.15 6.15
CA THR A 165 27.39 -14.15 5.92
C THR A 165 28.10 -15.32 6.60
N PRO A 166 27.85 -15.63 7.90
CA PRO A 166 28.52 -16.73 8.60
C PRO A 166 28.13 -18.12 8.08
N TYR A 167 27.02 -18.20 7.35
CA TYR A 167 26.41 -19.48 6.95
C TYR A 167 26.61 -19.79 5.46
N ILE A 168 27.32 -18.94 4.69
CA ILE A 168 27.50 -19.11 3.26
C ILE A 168 28.44 -20.30 2.97
N ASN A 169 27.97 -21.17 2.08
CA ASN A 169 28.80 -22.19 1.49
C ASN A 169 29.39 -21.67 0.15
N TYR A 170 30.66 -21.31 0.17
CA TYR A 170 31.36 -20.76 -1.01
C TYR A 170 31.77 -21.82 -2.03
N SER A 171 31.53 -23.10 -1.78
CA SER A 171 32.01 -24.21 -2.67
C SER A 171 30.87 -25.11 -3.18
N ALA A 172 29.62 -24.83 -2.78
CA ALA A 172 28.44 -25.56 -3.21
C ALA A 172 27.21 -24.64 -3.20
N ASP A 173 26.07 -25.20 -3.62
CA ASP A 173 24.78 -24.50 -3.54
C ASP A 173 24.46 -24.08 -2.11
N ASN A 174 23.83 -22.92 -1.98
CA ASN A 174 23.25 -22.45 -0.73
C ASN A 174 21.74 -22.64 -0.80
N LEU A 175 21.13 -23.08 0.29
CA LEU A 175 19.71 -23.36 0.38
C LEU A 175 19.01 -22.36 1.30
N LEU A 176 18.10 -21.60 0.76
CA LEU A 176 17.11 -20.84 1.52
C LEU A 176 15.83 -21.67 1.67
N CYS A 177 15.32 -21.80 2.89
CA CYS A 177 14.06 -22.45 3.17
C CYS A 177 13.17 -21.54 4.03
N VAL A 178 11.90 -21.41 3.66
CA VAL A 178 10.91 -20.60 4.37
C VAL A 178 9.65 -21.43 4.60
N ARG A 179 9.13 -21.40 5.83
CA ARG A 179 7.80 -21.87 6.17
C ARG A 179 6.93 -20.68 6.53
N ALA A 180 5.84 -20.48 5.83
CA ALA A 180 4.84 -19.47 6.14
C ALA A 180 3.55 -20.14 6.63
N ASP A 181 2.97 -19.65 7.72
CA ASP A 181 1.79 -20.22 8.36
C ASP A 181 0.67 -19.19 8.43
N ALA A 182 -0.22 -19.20 7.44
CA ALA A 182 -1.39 -18.32 7.31
C ALA A 182 -2.65 -18.93 7.98
N SER A 183 -2.50 -19.74 9.03
CA SER A 183 -3.63 -20.29 9.77
C SER A 183 -4.36 -19.27 10.64
N LEU A 184 -3.71 -18.14 10.95
CA LEU A 184 -4.27 -17.02 11.71
C LEU A 184 -4.31 -15.76 10.85
N GLU A 185 -5.26 -14.88 11.15
CA GLU A 185 -5.44 -13.57 10.52
C GLU A 185 -4.80 -12.47 11.39
N GLU A 186 -4.47 -11.32 10.81
CA GLU A 186 -4.06 -10.11 11.52
C GLU A 186 -5.07 -8.97 11.31
N GLY A 187 -5.85 -9.03 10.25
CA GLY A 187 -6.87 -8.04 9.89
C GLY A 187 -8.20 -8.69 9.54
N TRP A 188 -9.18 -7.86 9.22
CA TRP A 188 -10.51 -8.28 8.79
C TRP A 188 -10.75 -8.04 7.29
N PHE A 189 -9.67 -8.12 6.51
CA PHE A 189 -9.62 -7.97 5.05
C PHE A 189 -8.74 -9.07 4.46
N TYR A 190 -8.71 -9.21 3.15
CA TYR A 190 -7.88 -10.21 2.48
C TYR A 190 -6.38 -9.88 2.64
N GLU A 191 -5.67 -10.76 3.27
CA GLU A 191 -4.24 -10.60 3.55
C GLU A 191 -3.36 -11.48 2.65
N GLY A 192 -3.97 -12.40 1.88
CA GLY A 192 -3.25 -13.37 1.07
C GLY A 192 -2.58 -14.47 1.91
N ALA A 193 -1.61 -15.17 1.32
CA ALA A 193 -0.81 -16.17 2.01
C ALA A 193 0.50 -16.43 1.25
N GLY A 194 1.65 -16.39 1.93
CA GLY A 194 2.94 -16.72 1.35
C GLY A 194 3.96 -15.59 1.30
N ILE A 195 4.98 -15.77 0.48
CA ILE A 195 5.99 -14.72 0.22
C ILE A 195 5.37 -13.75 -0.79
N TYR A 196 4.50 -12.86 -0.30
CA TYR A 196 3.66 -12.00 -1.14
C TYR A 196 4.27 -10.66 -1.51
N ARG A 197 5.46 -10.33 -0.94
CA ARG A 197 6.28 -9.16 -1.30
C ARG A 197 7.65 -9.62 -1.80
N SER A 198 8.47 -8.69 -2.26
CA SER A 198 9.78 -8.98 -2.86
C SER A 198 10.77 -9.59 -1.86
N VAL A 199 11.69 -10.40 -2.40
CA VAL A 199 12.83 -10.98 -1.67
C VAL A 199 14.12 -10.52 -2.33
N TRP A 200 15.10 -10.12 -1.52
CA TRP A 200 16.35 -9.55 -1.95
C TRP A 200 17.56 -10.25 -1.33
N LEU A 201 18.56 -10.49 -2.13
CA LEU A 201 19.92 -10.71 -1.66
C LEU A 201 20.63 -9.36 -1.63
N VAL A 202 21.02 -8.92 -0.44
CA VAL A 202 21.69 -7.64 -0.20
C VAL A 202 23.16 -7.89 0.08
N GLU A 203 24.04 -7.25 -0.68
CA GLU A 203 25.48 -7.28 -0.47
C GLU A 203 25.99 -5.91 -0.06
N THR A 204 26.77 -5.84 1.01
CA THR A 204 27.35 -4.60 1.56
C THR A 204 28.80 -4.83 2.02
N GLY A 205 29.49 -3.77 2.46
CA GLY A 205 30.67 -3.90 3.30
C GLY A 205 30.31 -4.48 4.66
N LYS A 206 31.29 -4.92 5.42
CA LYS A 206 31.11 -5.40 6.80
C LYS A 206 30.76 -4.28 7.77
N VAL A 207 31.11 -3.05 7.41
CA VAL A 207 30.64 -1.83 8.09
C VAL A 207 29.68 -1.16 7.12
N HIS A 208 28.40 -1.10 7.50
CA HIS A 208 27.32 -0.73 6.58
C HIS A 208 26.18 -0.01 7.32
N PRO A 209 25.27 0.70 6.62
CA PRO A 209 24.12 1.27 7.29
C PRO A 209 23.17 0.16 7.76
N THR A 210 22.55 0.36 8.92
CA THR A 210 21.46 -0.50 9.37
C THR A 210 20.24 -0.37 8.46
N GLN A 211 19.29 -1.28 8.57
CA GLN A 211 18.04 -1.25 7.85
C GLN A 211 17.25 0.04 8.16
N GLY A 212 16.92 0.85 7.12
CA GLY A 212 16.30 2.17 7.31
C GLY A 212 17.19 3.16 8.09
N GLY A 213 18.50 2.91 8.13
CA GLY A 213 19.47 3.68 8.91
C GLY A 213 19.95 4.97 8.23
N ILE A 214 19.77 5.13 6.91
CA ILE A 214 20.05 6.39 6.23
C ILE A 214 18.74 7.18 6.13
N TYR A 215 18.69 8.33 6.78
CA TYR A 215 17.50 9.18 6.77
C TYR A 215 17.84 10.65 6.94
N THR A 216 16.89 11.52 6.65
CA THR A 216 17.10 12.97 6.66
C THR A 216 16.01 13.70 7.41
N GLU A 217 16.38 14.85 7.97
CA GLU A 217 15.48 15.78 8.64
C GLU A 217 15.68 17.18 8.06
N TRP A 218 14.58 17.86 7.74
CA TRP A 218 14.62 19.24 7.24
C TRP A 218 13.99 20.20 8.24
N THR A 219 14.76 21.16 8.73
CA THR A 219 14.30 22.16 9.68
C THR A 219 15.03 23.48 9.44
N ASP A 220 14.27 24.58 9.32
CA ASP A 220 14.78 25.96 9.28
C ASP A 220 15.91 26.23 8.26
N GLY A 221 15.82 25.60 7.09
CA GLY A 221 16.82 25.78 6.03
C GLY A 221 18.06 24.89 6.15
N VAL A 222 18.03 23.95 7.11
CA VAL A 222 19.10 22.95 7.32
C VAL A 222 18.56 21.55 7.05
N LEU A 223 19.27 20.81 6.21
CA LEU A 223 19.07 19.39 6.01
C LEU A 223 20.08 18.62 6.87
N ILE A 224 19.59 17.93 7.87
CA ILE A 224 20.39 17.01 8.68
C ILE A 224 20.34 15.64 7.99
N VAL A 225 21.48 15.05 7.73
CA VAL A 225 21.61 13.71 7.16
C VAL A 225 22.25 12.79 8.18
N ARG A 226 21.67 11.59 8.34
CA ARG A 226 22.13 10.59 9.32
C ARG A 226 22.37 9.24 8.66
N ALA A 227 23.40 8.56 9.15
CA ALA A 227 23.67 7.17 8.78
C ALA A 227 23.94 6.37 10.05
N GLU A 228 22.95 5.61 10.48
CA GLU A 228 23.09 4.63 11.54
C GLU A 228 23.88 3.44 10.98
N THR A 229 25.12 3.29 11.44
CA THR A 229 26.13 2.39 10.87
C THR A 229 26.40 1.25 11.82
N ALA A 230 26.34 0.02 11.33
CA ALA A 230 26.67 -1.20 12.06
C ALA A 230 28.05 -1.74 11.67
N ASN A 231 28.74 -2.41 12.60
CA ASN A 231 29.98 -3.12 12.37
C ASN A 231 29.78 -4.64 12.55
N ASP A 232 29.58 -5.36 11.46
CA ASP A 232 29.45 -6.81 11.44
C ASP A 232 30.79 -7.51 11.14
N SER A 233 31.91 -6.79 11.34
CA SER A 233 33.26 -7.38 11.33
C SER A 233 33.65 -7.89 12.72
N SER A 234 34.74 -8.63 12.78
CA SER A 234 35.36 -9.10 14.04
C SER A 234 36.37 -8.12 14.65
N GLU A 235 36.52 -6.93 14.05
CA GLU A 235 37.54 -5.95 14.44
C GLU A 235 36.89 -4.60 14.79
N GLU A 236 37.48 -3.90 15.76
CA GLU A 236 37.14 -2.51 16.04
C GLU A 236 37.43 -1.66 14.80
N THR A 237 36.54 -0.78 14.43
CA THR A 237 36.61 0.00 13.22
C THR A 237 36.26 1.46 13.46
N GLU A 238 37.20 2.35 13.09
CA GLU A 238 36.95 3.78 12.91
C GLU A 238 36.26 3.98 11.57
N ALA A 239 34.89 4.06 11.58
CA ALA A 239 34.11 4.20 10.37
C ALA A 239 34.05 5.65 9.92
N LYS A 240 34.70 5.96 8.77
CA LYS A 240 34.56 7.26 8.11
C LYS A 240 33.33 7.26 7.23
N VAL A 241 32.46 8.23 7.46
CA VAL A 241 31.20 8.43 6.73
C VAL A 241 31.26 9.74 5.97
N ALA A 242 31.09 9.69 4.67
CA ALA A 242 31.03 10.88 3.83
C ALA A 242 29.63 10.99 3.21
N PHE A 243 29.07 12.19 3.25
CA PHE A 243 27.76 12.50 2.68
C PHE A 243 27.90 13.50 1.54
N ARG A 244 27.21 13.26 0.42
CA ARG A 244 27.11 14.18 -0.71
C ARG A 244 25.65 14.27 -1.16
N LEU A 245 25.08 15.46 -1.15
CA LEU A 245 23.77 15.71 -1.69
C LEU A 245 23.89 16.17 -3.13
N LEU A 246 23.23 15.45 -4.04
CA LEU A 246 23.26 15.72 -5.47
C LEU A 246 21.89 16.11 -6.01
N THR A 247 21.86 17.02 -6.97
CA THR A 247 20.66 17.29 -7.77
C THR A 247 20.31 16.08 -8.63
N LYS A 248 19.12 16.07 -9.22
CA LYS A 248 18.67 15.05 -10.18
C LYS A 248 19.66 14.88 -11.35
N ASP A 249 20.35 15.94 -11.74
CA ASP A 249 21.35 15.95 -12.83
C ASP A 249 22.77 15.61 -12.35
N GLY A 250 22.92 15.25 -11.07
CA GLY A 250 24.19 14.83 -10.48
C GLY A 250 25.12 15.97 -10.02
N ALA A 251 24.65 17.22 -10.03
CA ALA A 251 25.45 18.33 -9.50
C ALA A 251 25.48 18.32 -7.96
N GLU A 252 26.66 18.52 -7.37
CA GLU A 252 26.83 18.56 -5.90
C GLU A 252 26.20 19.84 -5.33
N VAL A 253 25.29 19.67 -4.36
CA VAL A 253 24.60 20.74 -3.63
C VAL A 253 25.30 21.01 -2.30
N ALA A 254 25.66 19.95 -1.60
CA ALA A 254 26.34 20.01 -0.31
C ALA A 254 27.11 18.71 -0.06
N LYS A 255 28.08 18.79 0.85
CA LYS A 255 28.84 17.63 1.34
C LYS A 255 29.28 17.83 2.78
N GLY A 256 29.49 16.70 3.46
CA GLY A 256 29.99 16.66 4.83
C GLY A 256 30.60 15.32 5.15
N THR A 257 31.29 15.23 6.25
CA THR A 257 31.88 13.98 6.74
C THR A 257 31.71 13.89 8.23
N ASP A 258 31.60 12.68 8.73
CA ASP A 258 31.65 12.36 10.14
C ASP A 258 32.43 11.07 10.35
N GLN A 259 32.68 10.70 11.60
CA GLN A 259 33.43 9.52 11.97
C GLN A 259 32.85 8.94 13.25
N VAL A 260 32.67 7.64 13.26
CA VAL A 260 32.20 6.88 14.41
C VAL A 260 33.10 5.69 14.70
N ASP A 261 33.39 5.47 15.97
CA ASP A 261 34.13 4.31 16.42
C ASP A 261 33.15 3.19 16.77
N LEU A 262 33.38 2.00 16.24
CA LEU A 262 32.48 0.86 16.34
C LEU A 262 33.22 -0.40 16.78
N LEU A 263 32.85 -0.96 17.91
CA LEU A 263 33.25 -2.32 18.29
C LEU A 263 32.50 -3.37 17.42
N PRO A 264 32.99 -4.61 17.33
CA PRO A 264 32.25 -5.70 16.69
C PRO A 264 30.83 -5.85 17.23
N GLY A 265 29.83 -5.85 16.33
CA GLY A 265 28.41 -5.93 16.65
C GLY A 265 27.79 -4.62 17.16
N GLU A 266 28.52 -3.53 17.21
CA GLU A 266 28.03 -2.23 17.66
C GLU A 266 27.43 -1.42 16.51
N THR A 267 26.54 -0.49 16.88
CA THR A 267 25.89 0.45 15.97
C THR A 267 26.06 1.87 16.50
N ALA A 268 26.45 2.81 15.64
CA ALA A 268 26.49 4.25 15.96
C ALA A 268 26.00 5.10 14.79
N THR A 269 25.58 6.33 15.08
CA THR A 269 25.02 7.23 14.06
C THR A 269 26.04 8.33 13.71
N ALA A 270 26.44 8.37 12.45
CA ALA A 270 27.15 9.50 11.86
C ALA A 270 26.16 10.53 11.35
N GLU A 271 26.52 11.83 11.48
CA GLU A 271 25.63 12.93 11.12
C GLU A 271 26.36 14.06 10.40
N ALA A 272 25.67 14.72 9.45
CA ALA A 272 26.13 15.99 8.89
C ALA A 272 24.94 16.94 8.67
N ALA A 273 25.20 18.25 8.75
CA ALA A 273 24.19 19.29 8.55
C ALA A 273 24.52 20.16 7.35
N PHE A 274 23.56 20.35 6.45
CA PHE A 274 23.70 21.12 5.22
C PHE A 274 22.79 22.33 5.23
N THR A 275 23.34 23.53 5.23
CA THR A 275 22.56 24.73 5.01
C THR A 275 22.26 24.90 3.53
N ILE A 276 20.95 24.83 3.15
CA ILE A 276 20.50 24.95 1.77
C ILE A 276 19.58 26.16 1.65
N ALA A 277 20.11 27.27 1.14
CA ALA A 277 19.39 28.54 1.11
C ALA A 277 18.15 28.55 0.21
N LYS A 278 18.12 27.79 -0.85
CA LYS A 278 17.01 27.70 -1.82
C LYS A 278 16.85 26.27 -2.33
N PRO A 279 16.30 25.37 -1.51
CA PRO A 279 16.11 24.01 -1.95
C PRO A 279 15.01 23.93 -3.03
N HIS A 280 15.13 22.98 -3.95
CA HIS A 280 14.01 22.55 -4.77
C HIS A 280 13.15 21.63 -3.90
N LEU A 281 11.98 22.11 -3.50
CA LEU A 281 11.13 21.38 -2.56
C LEU A 281 10.37 20.25 -3.27
N TRP A 282 10.20 19.12 -2.59
CA TRP A 282 9.27 18.09 -2.98
C TRP A 282 7.84 18.58 -2.77
N ASP A 283 6.99 18.46 -3.79
CA ASP A 283 5.57 18.86 -3.75
C ASP A 283 4.74 17.86 -4.56
N ILE A 284 3.44 17.78 -4.27
CA ILE A 284 2.49 16.94 -5.02
C ILE A 284 2.53 17.23 -6.53
N SER A 285 2.70 18.49 -6.90
CA SER A 285 2.74 18.94 -8.29
C SER A 285 4.13 18.90 -8.93
N ASP A 286 5.16 18.80 -8.11
CA ASP A 286 6.58 18.74 -8.53
C ASP A 286 7.37 17.88 -7.54
N PRO A 287 7.29 16.54 -7.67
CA PRO A 287 7.89 15.59 -6.73
C PRO A 287 9.40 15.48 -6.96
N TYR A 288 10.11 16.57 -6.69
CA TYR A 288 11.55 16.65 -6.89
C TYR A 288 12.31 15.88 -5.82
N LEU A 289 13.21 15.00 -6.27
CA LEU A 289 14.07 14.19 -5.41
C LEU A 289 15.54 14.50 -5.70
N TYR A 290 16.28 14.81 -4.64
CA TYR A 290 17.74 14.77 -4.62
C TYR A 290 18.23 13.33 -4.47
N THR A 291 19.51 13.10 -4.69
CA THR A 291 20.18 11.86 -4.32
C THR A 291 21.20 12.16 -3.21
N LEU A 292 21.04 11.53 -2.07
CA LEU A 292 22.05 11.49 -1.02
C LEU A 292 22.97 10.30 -1.29
N GLU A 293 24.23 10.56 -1.60
CA GLU A 293 25.29 9.57 -1.58
C GLU A 293 25.91 9.53 -0.20
N THR A 294 25.81 8.38 0.48
CA THR A 294 26.46 8.12 1.76
C THR A 294 27.54 7.08 1.54
N THR A 295 28.80 7.46 1.76
CA THR A 295 29.94 6.55 1.63
C THR A 295 30.46 6.14 2.99
N ILE A 296 30.41 4.85 3.32
CA ILE A 296 30.85 4.26 4.59
C ILE A 296 32.00 3.29 4.29
N CYS A 297 33.19 3.56 4.82
CA CYS A 297 34.37 2.72 4.64
C CYS A 297 34.68 2.36 3.18
N GLY A 298 34.30 3.24 2.22
CA GLY A 298 34.51 3.06 0.79
C GLY A 298 33.32 2.55 -0.01
N ASP A 299 32.27 2.00 0.64
CA ASP A 299 31.04 1.62 -0.02
C ASP A 299 30.06 2.79 -0.10
N THR A 300 29.43 2.99 -1.25
CA THR A 300 28.52 4.09 -1.50
C THR A 300 27.07 3.61 -1.60
N TYR A 301 26.21 4.22 -0.81
CA TYR A 301 24.76 4.01 -0.74
C TYR A 301 24.04 5.22 -1.31
N ARG A 302 22.99 5.02 -2.11
CA ARG A 302 22.21 6.10 -2.72
C ARG A 302 20.79 6.09 -2.20
N THR A 303 20.41 7.18 -1.56
CA THR A 303 19.07 7.36 -0.96
C THR A 303 18.38 8.55 -1.64
N PRO A 304 17.16 8.39 -2.19
CA PRO A 304 16.36 9.51 -2.65
C PRO A 304 15.97 10.41 -1.47
N VAL A 305 16.06 11.73 -1.64
CA VAL A 305 15.72 12.72 -0.61
C VAL A 305 14.81 13.79 -1.17
N GLY A 306 13.61 13.90 -0.61
CA GLY A 306 12.70 15.01 -0.89
C GLY A 306 12.70 16.01 0.27
N ILE A 307 13.10 17.25 -0.01
CA ILE A 307 13.08 18.33 0.99
C ILE A 307 11.71 18.95 1.01
N ARG A 308 11.03 18.96 2.16
CA ARG A 308 9.70 19.54 2.31
C ARG A 308 9.39 19.88 3.77
N THR A 309 8.36 20.71 4.00
CA THR A 309 7.68 20.85 5.28
C THR A 309 6.25 20.34 5.14
N ALA A 310 5.77 19.56 6.11
CA ALA A 310 4.40 19.06 6.15
C ALA A 310 3.87 19.18 7.57
N GLU A 311 2.68 19.79 7.72
CA GLU A 311 2.09 20.10 9.01
C GLU A 311 0.57 20.02 8.95
N PHE A 312 -0.03 19.41 9.94
CA PHE A 312 -1.46 19.52 10.21
C PHE A 312 -1.69 20.53 11.34
N ASN A 313 -2.68 21.41 11.17
CA ASN A 313 -3.07 22.39 12.19
C ASN A 313 -4.59 22.58 12.24
N ALA A 314 -5.11 23.02 13.38
CA ALA A 314 -6.55 23.15 13.63
C ALA A 314 -7.25 24.25 12.80
N ALA A 315 -6.52 25.27 12.34
CA ALA A 315 -7.10 26.42 11.64
C ALA A 315 -7.31 26.17 10.16
N GLU A 316 -6.36 25.47 9.51
CA GLU A 316 -6.30 25.37 8.06
C GLU A 316 -6.25 23.91 7.54
N GLY A 317 -6.19 22.92 8.44
CA GLY A 317 -6.01 21.52 8.09
C GLY A 317 -4.57 21.21 7.72
N PHE A 318 -4.29 20.71 6.51
CA PHE A 318 -2.95 20.32 6.08
C PHE A 318 -2.22 21.39 5.28
N ARG A 319 -0.94 21.58 5.59
CA ARG A 319 -0.02 22.47 4.86
C ARG A 319 1.19 21.67 4.34
N LEU A 320 1.52 21.90 3.08
CA LEU A 320 2.74 21.41 2.45
C LEU A 320 3.56 22.59 1.98
N ASN A 321 4.81 22.69 2.41
CA ASN A 321 5.71 23.81 2.07
C ASN A 321 5.11 25.19 2.40
N GLY A 322 4.47 25.29 3.56
CA GLY A 322 3.80 26.53 4.01
C GLY A 322 2.51 26.87 3.26
N ARG A 323 2.11 26.09 2.26
CA ARG A 323 0.89 26.29 1.46
C ARG A 323 -0.21 25.32 1.92
N LYS A 324 -1.42 25.81 2.10
CA LYS A 324 -2.58 24.97 2.37
C LYS A 324 -2.83 24.01 1.21
N VAL A 325 -3.04 22.75 1.53
CA VAL A 325 -3.37 21.66 0.59
C VAL A 325 -4.54 20.87 1.14
N THR A 326 -5.56 20.66 0.33
CA THR A 326 -6.63 19.72 0.68
C THR A 326 -6.22 18.32 0.25
N LEU A 327 -6.15 17.39 1.18
CA LEU A 327 -5.91 15.98 0.86
C LEU A 327 -7.18 15.39 0.23
N LYS A 328 -7.05 14.95 -1.00
CA LYS A 328 -8.05 14.28 -1.82
C LYS A 328 -7.66 12.80 -1.84
N GLY A 329 -7.97 12.13 -0.75
CA GLY A 329 -7.41 10.84 -0.41
C GLY A 329 -8.35 9.68 -0.66
N VAL A 330 -7.75 8.49 -0.70
CA VAL A 330 -8.43 7.20 -0.68
C VAL A 330 -7.70 6.25 0.26
N ASN A 331 -8.45 5.33 0.86
CA ASN A 331 -7.90 4.16 1.53
C ASN A 331 -7.56 3.09 0.48
N LEU A 332 -6.47 2.35 0.68
CA LEU A 332 -6.03 1.38 -0.31
C LEU A 332 -5.55 0.08 0.35
N HIS A 333 -6.25 -1.01 0.05
CA HIS A 333 -5.78 -2.37 0.39
C HIS A 333 -4.72 -2.87 -0.60
N GLN A 334 -3.92 -3.84 -0.14
CA GLN A 334 -2.79 -4.39 -0.91
C GLN A 334 -3.15 -5.69 -1.64
N ASP A 335 -4.28 -5.71 -2.33
CA ASP A 335 -4.65 -6.82 -3.20
C ASP A 335 -5.19 -6.31 -4.54
N HIS A 336 -5.19 -7.17 -5.55
CA HIS A 336 -5.69 -6.85 -6.89
C HIS A 336 -6.18 -8.09 -7.60
N ALA A 337 -7.12 -7.89 -8.53
CA ALA A 337 -7.66 -8.95 -9.35
C ALA A 337 -6.56 -9.76 -10.06
N GLY A 338 -6.66 -11.10 -9.98
CA GLY A 338 -5.75 -12.02 -10.65
C GLY A 338 -4.45 -12.33 -9.91
N VAL A 339 -3.97 -11.45 -9.02
CA VAL A 339 -2.69 -11.62 -8.31
C VAL A 339 -2.84 -11.69 -6.78
N GLY A 340 -4.02 -11.36 -6.26
CA GLY A 340 -4.23 -11.29 -4.80
C GLY A 340 -3.32 -10.26 -4.17
N ALA A 341 -2.67 -10.61 -3.05
CA ALA A 341 -1.74 -9.74 -2.34
C ALA A 341 -0.34 -9.68 -3.00
N ALA A 342 -0.01 -10.63 -3.90
CA ALA A 342 1.28 -10.68 -4.59
C ALA A 342 1.35 -9.70 -5.77
N ILE A 343 1.23 -8.40 -5.49
CA ILE A 343 1.18 -7.34 -6.50
C ILE A 343 2.59 -6.98 -6.98
N PRO A 344 2.93 -7.14 -8.27
CA PRO A 344 4.19 -6.65 -8.83
C PRO A 344 4.30 -5.12 -8.74
N ASP A 345 5.52 -4.59 -8.58
CA ASP A 345 5.79 -3.15 -8.41
C ASP A 345 5.19 -2.29 -9.55
N GLY A 346 5.29 -2.77 -10.81
CA GLY A 346 4.67 -2.09 -11.95
C GLY A 346 3.14 -2.00 -11.84
N LEU A 347 2.47 -3.00 -11.23
CA LEU A 347 1.03 -2.96 -11.00
C LEU A 347 0.67 -2.01 -9.85
N ILE A 348 1.52 -1.92 -8.81
CA ILE A 348 1.37 -0.89 -7.76
C ILE A 348 1.41 0.50 -8.40
N GLU A 349 2.42 0.78 -9.24
CA GLU A 349 2.55 2.07 -9.93
C GLU A 349 1.34 2.36 -10.84
N TRP A 350 0.85 1.37 -11.57
CA TRP A 350 -0.35 1.50 -12.39
C TRP A 350 -1.57 1.87 -11.55
N ARG A 351 -1.81 1.19 -10.42
CA ARG A 351 -2.92 1.48 -9.49
C ARG A 351 -2.87 2.92 -9.00
N VAL A 352 -1.70 3.39 -8.56
CA VAL A 352 -1.51 4.79 -8.13
C VAL A 352 -1.82 5.77 -9.27
N LYS A 353 -1.36 5.49 -10.50
CA LYS A 353 -1.65 6.33 -11.68
C LYS A 353 -3.14 6.33 -12.05
N GLN A 354 -3.87 5.21 -11.91
CA GLN A 354 -5.32 5.21 -12.12
C GLN A 354 -6.03 6.15 -11.14
N LEU A 355 -5.63 6.12 -9.86
CA LEU A 355 -6.17 7.02 -8.84
C LEU A 355 -5.82 8.49 -9.12
N GLN A 356 -4.59 8.79 -9.55
CA GLN A 356 -4.20 10.15 -9.93
C GLN A 356 -5.01 10.70 -11.13
N LYS A 357 -5.45 9.87 -12.09
CA LYS A 357 -6.34 10.27 -13.19
C LYS A 357 -7.68 10.82 -12.71
N ILE A 358 -8.10 10.46 -11.49
CA ILE A 358 -9.32 10.96 -10.84
C ILE A 358 -9.04 12.24 -10.04
N GLY A 359 -7.78 12.58 -9.82
CA GLY A 359 -7.35 13.72 -9.00
C GLY A 359 -7.00 13.36 -7.55
N VAL A 360 -6.84 12.08 -7.23
CA VAL A 360 -6.31 11.61 -5.95
C VAL A 360 -4.88 12.12 -5.78
N ASN A 361 -4.58 12.69 -4.61
CA ASN A 361 -3.26 13.20 -4.24
C ASN A 361 -2.73 12.60 -2.93
N ALA A 362 -3.51 11.74 -2.28
CA ALA A 362 -3.14 11.12 -1.01
C ALA A 362 -3.68 9.68 -0.92
N ILE A 363 -2.94 8.81 -0.26
CA ILE A 363 -3.32 7.43 0.05
C ILE A 363 -3.12 7.18 1.54
N ARG A 364 -4.10 6.58 2.21
CA ARG A 364 -3.94 5.97 3.52
C ARG A 364 -3.79 4.47 3.33
N CYS A 365 -2.70 3.91 3.87
CA CYS A 365 -2.45 2.48 3.83
C CYS A 365 -3.38 1.79 4.84
N SER A 366 -4.36 1.05 4.37
CA SER A 366 -5.34 0.42 5.23
C SER A 366 -5.21 -1.11 5.18
N HIS A 367 -5.05 -1.80 6.31
CA HIS A 367 -4.69 -1.26 7.63
C HIS A 367 -3.36 -1.89 8.04
N ASN A 368 -2.29 -1.55 7.37
CA ASN A 368 -0.97 -2.15 7.56
C ASN A 368 0.13 -1.27 6.94
N PRO A 369 1.39 -1.43 7.36
CA PRO A 369 2.52 -0.72 6.78
C PRO A 369 2.62 -0.91 5.26
N ALA A 370 2.90 0.19 4.57
CA ALA A 370 3.14 0.20 3.14
C ALA A 370 4.27 -0.76 2.73
N THR A 371 4.16 -1.32 1.54
CA THR A 371 5.34 -1.97 0.93
C THR A 371 6.37 -0.89 0.54
N PRO A 372 7.69 -1.16 0.65
CA PRO A 372 8.73 -0.22 0.22
C PRO A 372 8.50 0.32 -1.20
N ALA A 373 8.08 -0.55 -2.14
CA ALA A 373 7.76 -0.15 -3.50
C ALA A 373 6.65 0.91 -3.60
N LEU A 374 5.61 0.85 -2.75
CA LEU A 374 4.55 1.87 -2.75
C LEU A 374 5.09 3.23 -2.29
N LEU A 375 5.96 3.25 -1.29
CA LEU A 375 6.58 4.48 -0.79
C LEU A 375 7.45 5.13 -1.87
N ASP A 376 8.34 4.37 -2.52
CA ASP A 376 9.17 4.84 -3.63
C ASP A 376 8.35 5.38 -4.81
N ILE A 377 7.26 4.70 -5.14
CA ILE A 377 6.35 5.12 -6.22
C ILE A 377 5.68 6.43 -5.85
N CYS A 378 5.19 6.58 -4.62
CA CYS A 378 4.51 7.79 -4.17
C CYS A 378 5.46 8.98 -4.05
N ASP A 379 6.72 8.75 -3.64
CA ASP A 379 7.77 9.78 -3.67
C ASP A 379 7.98 10.34 -5.08
N ARG A 380 8.05 9.45 -6.09
CA ARG A 380 8.28 9.84 -7.49
C ARG A 380 7.06 10.45 -8.17
N LEU A 381 5.87 10.04 -7.77
CA LEU A 381 4.61 10.48 -8.39
C LEU A 381 3.95 11.67 -7.67
N GLY A 382 4.46 12.10 -6.53
CA GLY A 382 3.88 13.20 -5.75
C GLY A 382 2.56 12.83 -5.09
N VAL A 383 2.47 11.66 -4.49
CA VAL A 383 1.28 11.22 -3.73
C VAL A 383 1.63 11.16 -2.26
N VAL A 384 0.84 11.86 -1.44
CA VAL A 384 1.00 11.87 0.02
C VAL A 384 0.58 10.51 0.61
N ILE A 385 1.32 10.03 1.59
CA ILE A 385 1.04 8.79 2.33
C ILE A 385 0.74 9.09 3.80
N ILE A 386 -0.33 8.48 4.31
CA ILE A 386 -0.53 8.17 5.72
C ILE A 386 -0.21 6.70 5.89
N ASP A 387 0.93 6.40 6.51
CA ASP A 387 1.34 5.01 6.73
C ASP A 387 0.78 4.52 8.06
N GLU A 388 0.27 3.27 8.09
CA GLU A 388 -0.52 2.78 9.20
C GLU A 388 0.03 1.50 9.80
N ASN A 389 0.16 1.48 11.12
CA ASN A 389 0.53 0.32 11.88
C ASN A 389 -0.64 -0.68 11.97
N ARG A 390 -0.34 -2.00 11.86
CA ARG A 390 -1.40 -3.02 11.89
C ARG A 390 -1.96 -3.25 13.31
N LEU A 391 -1.12 -3.48 14.28
CA LEU A 391 -1.52 -3.93 15.61
C LEU A 391 -1.19 -2.89 16.68
N MET A 392 -2.20 -2.46 17.45
CA MET A 392 -1.97 -1.59 18.59
C MET A 392 -1.46 -2.36 19.80
N GLY A 393 -0.39 -1.87 20.39
CA GLY A 393 0.19 -2.42 21.60
C GLY A 393 1.55 -1.85 21.96
N ILE A 394 1.99 -2.13 23.18
CA ILE A 394 3.24 -1.60 23.76
C ILE A 394 4.17 -2.70 24.27
N ASN A 395 3.85 -3.99 24.04
CA ASN A 395 4.76 -5.09 24.28
C ASN A 395 5.94 -5.05 23.29
N ALA A 396 6.95 -5.87 23.52
CA ALA A 396 8.18 -5.85 22.73
C ALA A 396 7.93 -6.14 21.24
N GLU A 397 7.01 -7.05 20.92
CA GLU A 397 6.65 -7.40 19.54
C GLU A 397 5.98 -6.22 18.83
N HIS A 398 4.93 -5.63 19.42
CA HIS A 398 4.20 -4.51 18.82
C HIS A 398 5.08 -3.25 18.68
N LYS A 399 5.95 -2.96 19.67
CA LYS A 399 6.92 -1.86 19.55
C LYS A 399 7.89 -2.09 18.40
N ARG A 400 8.39 -3.31 18.23
CA ARG A 400 9.29 -3.67 17.13
C ARG A 400 8.59 -3.51 15.75
N LEU A 401 7.32 -3.89 15.65
CA LEU A 401 6.54 -3.70 14.42
C LEU A 401 6.33 -2.22 14.10
N LEU A 402 5.98 -1.43 15.10
CA LEU A 402 5.83 0.03 14.98
C LEU A 402 7.17 0.69 14.58
N GLU A 403 8.28 0.28 15.21
CA GLU A 403 9.61 0.73 14.86
C GLU A 403 9.97 0.36 13.41
N ASN A 404 9.67 -0.87 12.97
CA ASN A 404 9.92 -1.34 11.62
C ASN A 404 9.22 -0.42 10.59
N MET A 405 7.94 -0.10 10.79
CA MET A 405 7.21 0.84 9.94
C MET A 405 7.88 2.22 9.88
N VAL A 406 8.17 2.81 11.04
CA VAL A 406 8.75 4.17 11.09
C VAL A 406 10.15 4.20 10.47
N ARG A 407 11.00 3.24 10.75
CA ARG A 407 12.38 3.19 10.21
C ARG A 407 12.40 3.06 8.68
N TRP A 408 11.48 2.28 8.10
CA TRP A 408 11.37 2.16 6.66
C TRP A 408 10.74 3.39 6.00
N GLY A 409 9.78 4.03 6.66
CA GLY A 409 9.02 5.14 6.08
C GLY A 409 9.61 6.53 6.31
N ARG A 410 10.43 6.75 7.38
CA ARG A 410 10.88 8.10 7.77
C ARG A 410 11.73 8.84 6.74
N GLN A 411 12.40 8.12 5.84
CA GLN A 411 13.19 8.72 4.76
C GLN A 411 12.33 9.20 3.58
N HIS A 412 11.07 8.74 3.48
CA HIS A 412 10.20 9.03 2.35
C HIS A 412 9.48 10.38 2.52
N PRO A 413 9.65 11.35 1.60
CA PRO A 413 8.96 12.63 1.68
C PRO A 413 7.45 12.52 1.50
N SER A 414 6.95 11.48 0.83
CA SER A 414 5.51 11.21 0.66
C SER A 414 4.82 10.91 1.99
N VAL A 415 5.49 10.27 2.95
CA VAL A 415 4.93 9.99 4.27
C VAL A 415 4.84 11.28 5.08
N VAL A 416 3.64 11.69 5.46
CA VAL A 416 3.41 12.96 6.18
C VAL A 416 2.80 12.76 7.56
N LEU A 417 2.29 11.56 7.86
CA LEU A 417 1.58 11.25 9.10
C LEU A 417 1.74 9.78 9.44
N TRP A 418 1.97 9.47 10.71
CA TRP A 418 2.04 8.10 11.23
C TRP A 418 0.70 7.71 11.87
N SER A 419 0.00 6.74 11.30
CA SER A 419 -1.20 6.19 11.92
C SER A 419 -0.82 5.04 12.86
N ILE A 420 -1.12 5.19 14.14
CA ILE A 420 -0.78 4.21 15.17
C ILE A 420 -1.82 3.10 15.31
N GLY A 421 -2.97 3.20 14.65
CA GLY A 421 -4.00 2.16 14.62
C GLY A 421 -5.31 2.59 13.99
N ASN A 422 -6.20 1.60 13.79
CA ASN A 422 -7.51 1.78 13.20
C ASN A 422 -8.58 1.01 13.98
N GLU A 423 -9.66 1.70 14.38
CA GLU A 423 -10.91 1.11 14.90
C GLU A 423 -10.74 0.03 15.97
N GLU A 424 -9.92 0.29 16.96
CA GLU A 424 -9.73 -0.66 18.08
C GLU A 424 -10.90 -0.56 19.07
N TRP A 425 -12.06 -1.03 18.67
CA TRP A 425 -13.34 -0.88 19.39
C TRP A 425 -13.28 -1.26 20.87
N GLY A 426 -12.51 -2.29 21.21
CA GLY A 426 -12.29 -2.72 22.60
C GLY A 426 -11.48 -1.75 23.44
N LEU A 427 -10.74 -0.82 22.82
CA LEU A 427 -9.84 0.12 23.47
C LEU A 427 -10.31 1.58 23.40
N GLU A 428 -11.13 1.95 22.42
CA GLU A 428 -11.46 3.34 22.12
C GLU A 428 -12.10 4.12 23.29
N ASN A 429 -12.87 3.42 24.14
CA ASN A 429 -13.52 4.00 25.32
C ASN A 429 -12.87 3.55 26.65
N ASP A 430 -11.79 2.76 26.61
CA ASP A 430 -11.08 2.29 27.79
C ASP A 430 -9.92 3.25 28.11
N PRO A 431 -9.78 3.71 29.37
CA PRO A 431 -8.63 4.52 29.80
C PRO A 431 -7.27 3.83 29.54
N ARG A 432 -7.22 2.51 29.52
CA ARG A 432 -6.01 1.75 29.17
C ARG A 432 -5.66 1.91 27.69
N GLY A 433 -6.66 1.99 26.83
CA GLY A 433 -6.48 2.30 25.39
C GLY A 433 -5.81 3.65 25.18
N ALA A 434 -6.21 4.68 25.94
CA ALA A 434 -5.54 5.98 25.93
C ALA A 434 -4.08 5.90 26.36
N LEU A 435 -3.76 5.13 27.41
CA LEU A 435 -2.36 4.93 27.85
C LEU A 435 -1.53 4.19 26.78
N VAL A 436 -2.10 3.19 26.11
CA VAL A 436 -1.45 2.49 25.00
C VAL A 436 -1.19 3.45 23.85
N ALA A 437 -2.20 4.21 23.41
CA ALA A 437 -2.07 5.17 22.32
C ALA A 437 -1.00 6.23 22.60
N ARG A 438 -1.00 6.80 23.83
CA ARG A 438 0.03 7.76 24.25
C ARG A 438 1.43 7.19 24.19
N GLN A 439 1.65 6.00 24.74
CA GLN A 439 2.97 5.36 24.70
C GLN A 439 3.43 5.00 23.28
N MET A 440 2.51 4.62 22.40
CA MET A 440 2.83 4.40 20.99
C MET A 440 3.24 5.72 20.33
N GLN A 441 2.47 6.79 20.53
CA GLN A 441 2.80 8.13 20.03
C GLN A 441 4.17 8.62 20.53
N ASP A 442 4.42 8.55 21.84
CA ASP A 442 5.71 8.95 22.43
C ASP A 442 6.86 8.17 21.80
N TYR A 443 6.66 6.86 21.52
CA TYR A 443 7.66 6.03 20.88
C TYR A 443 7.88 6.42 19.41
N VAL A 444 6.81 6.72 18.67
CA VAL A 444 6.95 7.24 17.29
C VAL A 444 7.71 8.55 17.26
N HIS A 445 7.39 9.49 18.15
CA HIS A 445 8.10 10.78 18.23
C HIS A 445 9.58 10.64 18.61
N LEU A 446 9.95 9.59 19.36
CA LEU A 446 11.35 9.25 19.62
C LEU A 446 12.08 8.76 18.35
N LEU A 447 11.40 8.01 17.50
CA LEU A 447 11.96 7.46 16.26
C LEU A 447 11.96 8.48 15.12
N ASP A 448 10.95 9.34 15.07
CA ASP A 448 10.77 10.39 14.07
C ASP A 448 10.05 11.62 14.68
N PRO A 449 10.80 12.61 15.14
CA PRO A 449 10.23 13.84 15.72
C PRO A 449 9.66 14.81 14.66
N THR A 450 9.79 14.50 13.38
CA THR A 450 9.45 15.40 12.27
C THR A 450 8.00 15.27 11.80
N ARG A 451 7.31 14.20 12.19
CA ARG A 451 5.94 13.91 11.77
C ARG A 451 5.02 13.71 12.96
N GLN A 452 3.79 14.20 12.78
CA GLN A 452 2.71 13.99 13.73
C GLN A 452 2.17 12.56 13.65
N THR A 453 1.46 12.14 14.70
CA THR A 453 0.74 10.86 14.76
C THR A 453 -0.75 11.03 14.58
N THR A 454 -1.42 9.97 14.15
CA THR A 454 -2.88 9.90 14.07
C THR A 454 -3.41 8.55 14.54
N LEU A 455 -4.69 8.51 14.82
CA LEU A 455 -5.48 7.31 15.08
C LEU A 455 -6.81 7.44 14.34
N ALA A 456 -7.17 6.44 13.55
CA ALA A 456 -8.45 6.36 12.87
C ALA A 456 -9.51 5.78 13.81
N ASN A 457 -10.51 6.56 14.15
CA ASN A 457 -11.44 6.30 15.24
C ASN A 457 -12.83 5.87 14.76
N ALA A 458 -13.37 4.77 15.32
CA ALA A 458 -14.71 4.26 15.04
C ALA A 458 -15.84 4.96 15.81
N GLY A 459 -15.54 5.98 16.61
CA GLY A 459 -16.56 6.74 17.37
C GLY A 459 -16.31 6.83 18.87
N GLY A 460 -15.31 6.13 19.40
CA GLY A 460 -14.92 6.22 20.80
C GLY A 460 -14.41 7.60 21.21
N GLY A 461 -14.41 7.91 22.50
CA GLY A 461 -14.13 9.24 23.01
C GLY A 461 -12.91 9.39 23.88
N VAL A 462 -12.24 8.28 24.27
CA VAL A 462 -11.15 8.29 25.25
C VAL A 462 -9.79 8.16 24.57
N MET A 463 -9.54 7.09 23.87
CA MET A 463 -8.28 6.82 23.20
C MET A 463 -7.95 7.86 22.12
N PHE A 464 -8.94 8.30 21.39
CA PHE A 464 -8.86 9.28 20.32
C PHE A 464 -8.18 10.61 20.71
N ARG A 465 -8.25 11.00 21.99
CA ARG A 465 -7.69 12.27 22.48
C ARG A 465 -6.17 12.30 22.46
N GLU A 466 -5.54 11.15 22.49
CA GLU A 466 -4.08 11.04 22.64
C GLU A 466 -3.31 11.32 21.35
N ALA A 467 -3.85 10.99 20.18
CA ALA A 467 -3.17 11.26 18.90
C ALA A 467 -3.07 12.76 18.62
N ASP A 468 -2.01 13.20 17.95
CA ASP A 468 -1.84 14.62 17.55
C ASP A 468 -2.95 15.03 16.59
N VAL A 469 -3.21 14.25 15.56
CA VAL A 469 -4.21 14.49 14.53
C VAL A 469 -5.35 13.49 14.67
N LYS A 470 -6.59 13.97 14.74
CA LYS A 470 -7.79 13.15 14.92
C LYS A 470 -8.25 12.59 13.57
N GLY A 471 -8.17 11.28 13.37
CA GLY A 471 -8.72 10.58 12.21
C GLY A 471 -10.19 10.22 12.45
N TYR A 472 -11.10 10.80 11.69
CA TYR A 472 -12.52 10.47 11.79
C TYR A 472 -12.91 9.41 10.76
N ASN A 473 -13.31 8.22 11.23
CA ASN A 473 -13.98 7.24 10.39
C ASN A 473 -15.48 7.57 10.41
N TYR A 474 -15.96 8.08 9.28
CA TYR A 474 -17.36 8.49 9.02
C TYR A 474 -17.88 9.65 9.89
N ILE A 475 -18.31 10.71 9.25
CA ILE A 475 -18.81 11.95 9.88
C ILE A 475 -19.89 11.66 10.91
N ARG A 476 -20.89 10.83 10.55
CA ARG A 476 -22.02 10.51 11.45
C ARG A 476 -21.58 9.68 12.65
N GLN A 477 -20.75 8.67 12.44
CA GLN A 477 -20.30 7.74 13.47
C GLN A 477 -19.49 8.45 14.53
N ASN A 478 -18.72 9.46 14.14
CA ASN A 478 -17.89 10.25 15.03
C ASN A 478 -18.54 11.52 15.56
N ASP A 479 -19.75 11.87 15.14
CA ASP A 479 -20.42 13.12 15.54
C ASP A 479 -19.49 14.35 15.39
N VAL A 480 -18.87 14.43 14.20
CA VAL A 480 -17.74 15.33 13.93
C VAL A 480 -18.08 16.80 14.21
N GLU A 481 -19.29 17.23 13.87
CA GLU A 481 -19.71 18.62 14.08
C GLU A 481 -19.78 18.99 15.57
N ASN A 482 -20.36 18.14 16.42
CA ASN A 482 -20.41 18.37 17.86
C ASN A 482 -19.03 18.29 18.50
N ARG A 483 -18.17 17.37 18.06
CA ARG A 483 -16.78 17.27 18.54
C ARG A 483 -16.00 18.51 18.17
N HIS A 484 -16.11 19.00 16.96
CA HIS A 484 -15.45 20.24 16.54
C HIS A 484 -15.97 21.46 17.29
N ALA A 485 -17.28 21.54 17.53
CA ALA A 485 -17.86 22.63 18.32
C ALA A 485 -17.36 22.64 19.78
N GLN A 486 -17.12 21.48 20.37
CA GLN A 486 -16.60 21.34 21.73
C GLN A 486 -15.09 21.51 21.81
N HIS A 487 -14.36 21.14 20.74
CA HIS A 487 -12.90 21.10 20.66
C HIS A 487 -12.41 21.70 19.35
N PRO A 488 -12.60 23.02 19.12
CA PRO A 488 -12.15 23.67 17.89
C PRO A 488 -10.62 23.70 17.73
N GLU A 489 -9.90 23.44 18.81
CA GLU A 489 -8.44 23.30 18.82
C GLU A 489 -7.94 21.95 18.28
N TRP A 490 -8.81 20.96 18.11
CA TRP A 490 -8.38 19.66 17.61
C TRP A 490 -8.01 19.71 16.12
N ILE A 491 -6.85 19.18 15.83
CA ILE A 491 -6.40 18.96 14.47
C ILE A 491 -7.07 17.69 13.94
N ALA A 492 -7.64 17.72 12.74
CA ALA A 492 -8.43 16.57 12.27
C ALA A 492 -8.45 16.40 10.76
N TYR A 493 -8.77 15.19 10.31
CA TYR A 493 -9.06 14.83 8.93
C TYR A 493 -10.06 13.67 8.88
N GLY A 494 -10.68 13.43 7.73
CA GLY A 494 -11.51 12.25 7.50
C GLY A 494 -10.64 11.07 7.11
N SER A 495 -10.38 10.16 8.04
CA SER A 495 -9.57 8.96 7.79
C SER A 495 -10.31 7.91 6.97
N GLU A 496 -11.63 7.82 7.12
CA GLU A 496 -12.52 7.04 6.27
C GLU A 496 -13.83 7.76 6.05
N GLU A 497 -14.31 7.80 4.82
CA GLU A 497 -15.63 8.34 4.50
C GLU A 497 -16.26 7.55 3.36
N THR A 498 -17.57 7.29 3.50
CA THR A 498 -18.38 6.65 2.47
C THR A 498 -17.99 5.20 2.17
N THR A 499 -18.80 4.27 2.59
CA THR A 499 -18.78 2.87 2.17
C THR A 499 -19.95 2.62 1.22
N GLY A 500 -19.71 2.50 -0.07
CA GLY A 500 -20.80 2.08 -0.92
C GLY A 500 -20.95 2.75 -2.27
N CYS A 501 -19.98 2.55 -3.15
CA CYS A 501 -20.17 2.88 -4.55
C CYS A 501 -20.98 1.81 -5.32
N GLY A 502 -21.11 0.59 -4.79
CA GLY A 502 -21.83 -0.51 -5.40
C GLY A 502 -21.09 -1.20 -6.55
N THR A 503 -21.72 -2.21 -7.13
CA THR A 503 -21.18 -2.96 -8.27
C THR A 503 -21.18 -2.09 -9.53
N ARG A 504 -20.05 -2.00 -10.23
CA ARG A 504 -19.91 -1.17 -11.43
C ARG A 504 -20.97 -1.53 -12.48
N GLY A 505 -21.75 -0.52 -12.90
CA GLY A 505 -22.77 -0.65 -13.95
C GLY A 505 -24.06 -1.34 -13.50
N VAL A 506 -24.25 -1.60 -12.20
CA VAL A 506 -25.51 -2.14 -11.65
C VAL A 506 -26.35 -1.00 -11.08
N TYR A 507 -27.57 -0.84 -11.59
CA TYR A 507 -28.47 0.27 -11.22
C TYR A 507 -29.83 -0.19 -10.69
N PHE A 508 -30.10 -1.48 -10.76
CA PHE A 508 -31.32 -2.11 -10.27
C PHE A 508 -30.94 -3.30 -9.40
N PRO A 509 -31.82 -3.69 -8.45
CA PRO A 509 -31.55 -4.86 -7.62
C PRO A 509 -31.32 -6.12 -8.44
N GLU A 510 -30.18 -6.75 -8.26
CA GLU A 510 -29.80 -8.03 -8.85
C GLU A 510 -29.26 -8.98 -7.76
N PRO A 511 -29.54 -10.29 -7.83
CA PRO A 511 -28.99 -11.25 -6.87
C PRO A 511 -27.46 -11.23 -6.84
N GLY A 512 -26.86 -11.09 -5.65
CA GLY A 512 -25.41 -11.15 -5.45
C GLY A 512 -24.63 -9.92 -5.94
N ARG A 513 -25.35 -8.83 -6.25
CA ARG A 513 -24.74 -7.56 -6.66
C ARG A 513 -25.36 -6.41 -5.87
N MET A 514 -24.60 -5.37 -5.66
CA MET A 514 -25.00 -4.17 -4.94
C MET A 514 -25.28 -3.03 -5.95
N PRO A 515 -26.53 -2.61 -6.12
CA PRO A 515 -26.82 -1.45 -6.97
C PRO A 515 -26.08 -0.21 -6.47
N SER A 516 -25.66 0.66 -7.39
CA SER A 516 -25.05 1.94 -7.02
C SER A 516 -25.94 2.69 -6.01
N ILE A 517 -25.38 3.06 -4.88
CA ILE A 517 -26.06 3.76 -3.78
C ILE A 517 -26.72 5.05 -4.25
N ASN A 518 -26.13 5.70 -5.22
CA ASN A 518 -26.65 6.94 -5.77
C ASN A 518 -28.05 6.79 -6.41
N ARG A 519 -28.51 5.57 -6.63
CA ARG A 519 -29.75 5.28 -7.36
C ARG A 519 -30.76 4.39 -6.63
N THR A 520 -30.43 3.84 -5.49
CA THR A 520 -31.29 2.90 -4.75
C THR A 520 -32.41 3.58 -3.95
N GLY A 521 -32.75 4.84 -4.25
CA GLY A 521 -33.80 5.57 -3.57
C GLY A 521 -33.39 6.17 -2.22
N THR A 522 -32.11 6.08 -1.84
CA THR A 522 -31.59 6.96 -0.81
C THR A 522 -31.50 8.37 -1.40
N PRO A 523 -32.11 9.38 -0.76
CA PRO A 523 -32.18 10.73 -1.32
C PRO A 523 -30.82 11.43 -1.40
N GLU A 524 -29.74 10.79 -0.96
CA GLU A 524 -28.42 11.37 -0.82
C GLU A 524 -27.36 10.51 -1.51
N ASN A 525 -26.59 11.12 -2.41
CA ASN A 525 -25.37 10.56 -2.91
C ASN A 525 -24.30 10.66 -1.81
N VAL A 526 -23.85 9.53 -1.31
CA VAL A 526 -22.96 9.47 -0.15
C VAL A 526 -21.59 10.07 -0.46
N ILE A 527 -21.02 9.81 -1.66
CA ILE A 527 -19.76 10.42 -2.12
C ILE A 527 -19.91 11.94 -2.26
N GLU A 528 -20.99 12.43 -2.88
CA GLU A 528 -21.25 13.87 -3.00
C GLU A 528 -21.27 14.54 -1.64
N ARG A 529 -22.06 13.98 -0.70
CA ARG A 529 -22.18 14.55 0.64
C ARG A 529 -20.87 14.52 1.41
N GLY A 530 -20.14 13.41 1.35
CA GLY A 530 -18.83 13.30 1.97
C GLY A 530 -17.89 14.38 1.46
N TRP A 531 -17.75 14.49 0.13
CA TRP A 531 -16.89 15.53 -0.45
C TRP A 531 -17.37 16.95 -0.14
N GLN A 532 -18.67 17.24 -0.25
CA GLN A 532 -19.22 18.55 0.08
C GLN A 532 -18.88 18.95 1.53
N TYR A 533 -19.01 18.02 2.48
CA TYR A 533 -18.69 18.29 3.88
C TYR A 533 -17.23 18.73 4.06
N TYR A 534 -16.27 17.95 3.54
CA TYR A 534 -14.85 18.25 3.70
C TYR A 534 -14.40 19.49 2.88
N ARG A 535 -15.01 19.74 1.75
CA ARG A 535 -14.82 20.99 0.98
C ARG A 535 -15.26 22.22 1.78
N ASP A 536 -16.41 22.13 2.43
CA ASP A 536 -17.04 23.24 3.14
C ASP A 536 -16.49 23.43 4.56
N ASN A 537 -15.74 22.45 5.07
CA ASN A 537 -15.09 22.45 6.38
C ASN A 537 -13.56 22.44 6.26
N PRO A 538 -12.95 23.56 5.81
CA PRO A 538 -11.53 23.63 5.47
C PRO A 538 -10.56 23.56 6.66
N TRP A 539 -11.06 23.50 7.89
CA TRP A 539 -10.29 23.19 9.08
C TRP A 539 -9.86 21.74 9.15
N THR A 540 -10.50 20.86 8.38
CA THR A 540 -10.07 19.48 8.18
C THR A 540 -8.88 19.44 7.21
N GLY A 541 -7.95 18.49 7.38
CA GLY A 541 -6.82 18.29 6.45
C GLY A 541 -7.25 17.72 5.09
N GLY A 542 -8.48 17.26 4.98
CA GLY A 542 -9.04 16.59 3.81
C GLY A 542 -9.76 15.30 4.17
N VAL A 543 -9.97 14.43 3.19
CA VAL A 543 -10.74 13.18 3.33
C VAL A 543 -10.05 12.03 2.61
N PHE A 544 -10.21 10.83 3.16
CA PHE A 544 -9.83 9.57 2.54
C PHE A 544 -11.09 8.71 2.37
N PHE A 545 -11.51 8.49 1.12
CA PHE A 545 -12.69 7.66 0.85
C PHE A 545 -12.40 6.18 1.06
N TRP A 546 -13.38 5.46 1.59
CA TRP A 546 -13.39 4.02 1.73
C TRP A 546 -14.15 3.40 0.56
N THR A 547 -13.48 2.85 -0.50
CA THR A 547 -12.03 2.81 -0.71
C THR A 547 -11.66 3.32 -2.11
N GLY A 548 -10.37 3.37 -2.41
CA GLY A 548 -9.90 3.74 -3.76
C GLY A 548 -10.22 2.68 -4.81
N ILE A 549 -10.00 1.42 -4.48
CA ILE A 549 -10.21 0.26 -5.35
C ILE A 549 -10.96 -0.80 -4.55
N ASP A 550 -11.92 -1.51 -5.16
CA ASP A 550 -12.51 -2.69 -4.55
C ASP A 550 -11.43 -3.70 -4.14
N TYR A 551 -11.70 -4.46 -3.10
CA TYR A 551 -10.74 -5.43 -2.57
C TYR A 551 -11.45 -6.74 -2.22
N ARG A 552 -10.73 -7.82 -2.11
CA ARG A 552 -11.26 -9.10 -1.66
C ARG A 552 -11.53 -9.06 -0.16
N GLY A 553 -12.57 -9.76 0.25
CA GLY A 553 -13.06 -9.74 1.63
C GLY A 553 -14.11 -8.68 1.87
N GLU A 554 -14.71 -8.72 3.03
CA GLU A 554 -15.76 -7.80 3.47
C GLU A 554 -16.86 -7.50 2.44
N PRO A 555 -17.51 -8.50 1.84
CA PRO A 555 -18.51 -8.26 0.79
C PRO A 555 -19.79 -7.60 1.30
N ASN A 556 -19.77 -6.94 2.44
CA ASN A 556 -20.92 -6.28 3.10
C ASN A 556 -21.64 -5.31 2.14
N PRO A 557 -22.99 -5.23 2.16
CA PRO A 557 -23.94 -6.04 2.95
C PRO A 557 -24.23 -7.41 2.34
N LEU A 558 -23.55 -7.79 1.27
CA LEU A 558 -23.70 -9.09 0.62
C LEU A 558 -23.04 -10.19 1.46
N SER A 559 -23.28 -11.43 1.06
CA SER A 559 -22.67 -12.62 1.64
C SER A 559 -22.34 -13.61 0.54
N TYR A 560 -21.73 -14.74 0.88
CA TYR A 560 -21.45 -15.79 -0.11
C TYR A 560 -22.64 -16.02 -1.06
N PRO A 561 -22.41 -16.09 -2.40
CA PRO A 561 -21.13 -16.25 -3.11
C PRO A 561 -20.38 -14.94 -3.44
N SER A 562 -20.86 -13.76 -3.01
CA SER A 562 -20.07 -12.53 -3.14
C SER A 562 -18.85 -12.60 -2.23
N HIS A 563 -17.70 -12.26 -2.74
CA HIS A 563 -16.42 -12.45 -2.06
C HIS A 563 -15.51 -11.21 -2.04
N ASP A 564 -15.91 -10.15 -2.74
CA ASP A 564 -15.18 -8.90 -2.81
C ASP A 564 -16.04 -7.76 -2.23
N SER A 565 -15.42 -6.75 -1.65
CA SER A 565 -16.08 -5.50 -1.28
C SER A 565 -16.44 -4.71 -2.54
N GLU A 566 -17.54 -3.96 -2.47
CA GLU A 566 -18.01 -3.10 -3.55
C GLU A 566 -17.86 -1.61 -3.20
N PHE A 567 -16.97 -1.28 -2.25
CA PHE A 567 -16.81 0.06 -1.68
C PHE A 567 -15.92 0.99 -2.52
N GLY A 568 -15.11 0.42 -3.41
CA GLY A 568 -14.12 1.15 -4.20
C GLY A 568 -14.72 2.17 -5.17
N ILE A 569 -13.98 3.24 -5.38
CA ILE A 569 -14.24 4.22 -6.46
C ILE A 569 -13.90 3.61 -7.82
N LEU A 570 -12.90 2.74 -7.85
CA LEU A 570 -12.59 1.83 -8.96
C LEU A 570 -13.02 0.41 -8.59
N ASP A 571 -13.41 -0.39 -9.58
CA ASP A 571 -13.69 -1.81 -9.33
C ASP A 571 -12.40 -2.61 -9.06
N TYR A 572 -12.53 -3.90 -8.71
CA TYR A 572 -11.41 -4.75 -8.33
C TYR A 572 -10.35 -4.93 -9.44
N CYS A 573 -10.72 -4.69 -10.70
CA CYS A 573 -9.80 -4.66 -11.84
C CYS A 573 -9.22 -3.26 -12.12
N GLY A 574 -9.62 -2.23 -11.36
CA GLY A 574 -9.17 -0.85 -11.51
C GLY A 574 -9.94 -0.02 -12.53
N PHE A 575 -11.11 -0.48 -13.02
CA PHE A 575 -11.96 0.34 -13.88
C PHE A 575 -12.81 1.33 -13.07
N PRO A 576 -12.99 2.57 -13.55
CA PRO A 576 -13.73 3.59 -12.83
C PRO A 576 -15.22 3.23 -12.74
N LYS A 577 -15.81 3.39 -11.54
CA LYS A 577 -17.24 3.43 -11.31
C LYS A 577 -17.77 4.87 -11.56
N ASP A 578 -19.08 5.06 -11.49
CA ASP A 578 -19.67 6.38 -11.78
C ASP A 578 -19.15 7.48 -10.84
N GLU A 579 -18.93 7.14 -9.57
CA GLU A 579 -18.44 8.04 -8.53
C GLU A 579 -17.01 8.56 -8.79
N ALA A 580 -16.21 7.79 -9.53
CA ALA A 580 -14.89 8.25 -9.97
C ALA A 580 -15.00 9.50 -10.87
N PHE A 581 -16.03 9.57 -11.70
CA PHE A 581 -16.26 10.72 -12.57
C PHE A 581 -16.80 11.94 -11.82
N TYR A 582 -17.60 11.71 -10.75
CA TYR A 582 -17.97 12.78 -9.84
C TYR A 582 -16.74 13.40 -9.18
N LEU A 583 -15.89 12.55 -8.58
CA LEU A 583 -14.66 13.01 -7.93
C LEU A 583 -13.70 13.66 -8.95
N LYS A 584 -13.55 13.10 -10.15
CA LYS A 584 -12.74 13.71 -11.21
C LYS A 584 -13.26 15.11 -11.56
N ALA A 585 -14.56 15.30 -11.65
CA ALA A 585 -15.16 16.61 -11.91
C ALA A 585 -14.90 17.60 -10.77
N ALA A 586 -14.93 17.12 -9.51
CA ALA A 586 -14.68 17.94 -8.32
C ALA A 586 -13.19 18.24 -8.09
N TRP A 587 -12.29 17.32 -8.46
CA TRP A 587 -10.88 17.35 -8.07
C TRP A 587 -9.92 17.80 -9.16
N THR A 588 -10.35 17.79 -10.43
CA THR A 588 -9.50 18.16 -11.57
C THR A 588 -10.02 19.41 -12.28
N ARG A 589 -9.17 20.00 -13.13
CA ARG A 589 -9.54 21.14 -13.97
C ARG A 589 -9.88 20.75 -15.42
N GLU A 590 -9.61 19.52 -15.79
CA GLU A 590 -9.97 19.01 -17.11
C GLU A 590 -11.50 18.96 -17.22
N PRO A 591 -12.09 19.34 -18.39
CA PRO A 591 -13.51 19.18 -18.58
C PRO A 591 -13.96 17.71 -18.43
N VAL A 592 -14.94 17.49 -17.59
CA VAL A 592 -15.52 16.18 -17.31
C VAL A 592 -17.00 16.20 -17.68
N LEU A 593 -17.44 15.12 -18.29
CA LEU A 593 -18.84 14.88 -18.61
C LEU A 593 -19.07 13.38 -18.51
N HIS A 594 -20.01 12.94 -17.67
CA HIS A 594 -20.31 11.53 -17.48
C HIS A 594 -21.81 11.32 -17.26
N ILE A 595 -22.40 10.49 -18.12
CA ILE A 595 -23.83 10.15 -18.09
C ILE A 595 -24.02 8.83 -17.37
N LEU A 596 -24.93 8.79 -16.40
CA LEU A 596 -25.38 7.55 -15.76
C LEU A 596 -26.92 7.50 -15.67
N PRO A 597 -27.53 6.29 -15.68
CA PRO A 597 -26.94 4.99 -15.93
C PRO A 597 -26.48 4.80 -17.38
N HIS A 598 -25.77 3.72 -17.65
CA HIS A 598 -25.63 3.24 -19.03
C HIS A 598 -27.02 3.03 -19.66
N TRP A 599 -27.11 3.08 -21.01
CA TRP A 599 -28.42 3.01 -21.69
C TRP A 599 -28.73 1.62 -22.27
N ASN A 600 -28.34 0.56 -21.55
CA ASN A 600 -28.64 -0.85 -21.81
C ASN A 600 -29.56 -1.37 -20.71
N LEU A 601 -30.82 -0.95 -20.69
CA LEU A 601 -31.80 -1.24 -19.62
C LEU A 601 -32.92 -2.14 -20.16
N SER A 602 -32.55 -3.26 -20.78
CA SER A 602 -33.49 -4.22 -21.33
C SER A 602 -34.51 -4.70 -20.28
N GLY A 603 -35.78 -4.69 -20.60
CA GLY A 603 -36.86 -5.02 -19.68
C GLY A 603 -37.49 -3.82 -18.98
N HIS A 604 -36.93 -2.62 -19.15
CA HIS A 604 -37.43 -1.36 -18.58
C HIS A 604 -37.98 -0.41 -19.65
N GLU A 605 -38.34 -0.93 -20.85
CA GLU A 605 -38.82 -0.13 -21.95
C GLU A 605 -40.11 0.63 -21.58
N GLY A 606 -40.07 1.93 -21.72
CA GLY A 606 -41.22 2.82 -21.39
C GLY A 606 -41.26 3.32 -19.94
N GLU A 607 -40.41 2.78 -19.07
CA GLU A 607 -40.27 3.26 -17.69
C GLU A 607 -39.58 4.61 -17.63
N ALA A 608 -39.90 5.41 -16.61
CA ALA A 608 -39.19 6.65 -16.31
C ALA A 608 -37.89 6.34 -15.61
N VAL A 609 -36.77 6.77 -16.18
CA VAL A 609 -35.42 6.60 -15.64
C VAL A 609 -34.85 7.95 -15.27
N GLN A 610 -34.33 8.09 -14.08
CA GLN A 610 -33.55 9.26 -13.68
C GLN A 610 -32.16 9.15 -14.33
N VAL A 611 -31.83 10.10 -15.21
CA VAL A 611 -30.52 10.22 -15.85
C VAL A 611 -29.76 11.31 -15.13
N TRP A 612 -28.60 10.96 -14.56
CA TRP A 612 -27.71 11.93 -13.95
C TRP A 612 -26.53 12.25 -14.86
N VAL A 613 -25.95 13.43 -14.67
CA VAL A 613 -24.72 13.82 -15.35
C VAL A 613 -23.79 14.46 -14.33
N TYR A 614 -22.61 13.87 -14.19
CA TYR A 614 -21.48 14.46 -13.46
C TYR A 614 -20.66 15.33 -14.39
N SER A 615 -20.36 16.54 -13.98
CA SER A 615 -19.59 17.48 -14.81
C SER A 615 -18.97 18.60 -13.97
N ASN A 616 -17.90 19.20 -14.48
CA ASN A 616 -17.35 20.48 -14.04
C ASN A 616 -17.51 21.59 -15.10
N CYS A 617 -18.38 21.38 -16.09
CA CYS A 617 -18.80 22.43 -17.01
C CYS A 617 -19.75 23.42 -16.30
N ASP A 618 -19.91 24.66 -16.81
CA ASP A 618 -20.88 25.61 -16.24
C ASP A 618 -22.33 25.16 -16.44
N GLU A 619 -22.59 24.53 -17.60
CA GLU A 619 -23.92 24.06 -17.99
C GLU A 619 -23.83 22.78 -18.80
N VAL A 620 -24.86 21.95 -18.71
CA VAL A 620 -25.00 20.73 -19.53
C VAL A 620 -26.38 20.67 -20.17
N GLN A 621 -26.41 20.29 -21.45
CA GLN A 621 -27.63 19.96 -22.19
C GLN A 621 -27.69 18.45 -22.42
N LEU A 622 -28.84 17.84 -22.08
CA LEU A 622 -29.08 16.42 -22.34
C LEU A 622 -30.11 16.24 -23.47
N SER A 623 -29.91 15.25 -24.34
CA SER A 623 -30.89 14.76 -25.29
C SER A 623 -30.99 13.25 -25.29
N ALA A 624 -32.23 12.74 -25.55
CA ALA A 624 -32.52 11.30 -25.64
C ALA A 624 -33.13 11.03 -27.03
N ASN A 625 -32.53 10.16 -27.82
CA ASN A 625 -32.97 9.81 -29.18
C ASN A 625 -33.25 11.04 -30.06
N GLY A 626 -32.39 12.05 -29.95
CA GLY A 626 -32.52 13.32 -30.70
C GLY A 626 -33.49 14.33 -30.11
N LYS A 627 -34.31 13.97 -29.13
CA LYS A 627 -35.18 14.88 -28.39
C LYS A 627 -34.39 15.63 -27.32
N ASN A 628 -34.37 16.95 -27.38
CA ASN A 628 -33.76 17.79 -26.35
C ASN A 628 -34.56 17.72 -25.03
N LEU A 629 -33.90 17.38 -23.93
CA LEU A 629 -34.47 17.32 -22.57
C LEU A 629 -34.20 18.59 -21.75
N GLY A 630 -33.53 19.56 -22.36
CA GLY A 630 -33.20 20.83 -21.74
C GLY A 630 -31.73 21.01 -21.39
N ARG A 631 -31.36 22.28 -21.22
CA ARG A 631 -30.04 22.71 -20.73
C ARG A 631 -30.17 23.24 -19.31
N LYS A 632 -29.29 22.79 -18.40
CA LYS A 632 -29.29 23.12 -16.99
C LYS A 632 -27.93 23.64 -16.57
N LYS A 633 -27.90 24.57 -15.60
CA LYS A 633 -26.70 25.03 -14.93
C LYS A 633 -26.25 24.00 -13.91
N MET A 634 -24.93 23.72 -13.87
CA MET A 634 -24.37 22.83 -12.84
C MET A 634 -24.52 23.41 -11.44
N PRO A 635 -25.03 22.63 -10.48
CA PRO A 635 -24.96 23.01 -9.08
C PRO A 635 -23.52 22.87 -8.57
N GLU A 636 -23.15 23.68 -7.60
CA GLU A 636 -21.85 23.60 -6.99
C GLU A 636 -21.69 22.30 -6.19
N GLY A 637 -20.71 21.48 -6.56
CA GLY A 637 -20.39 20.22 -5.87
C GLY A 637 -21.47 19.15 -5.99
N GLY A 638 -22.42 19.28 -6.91
CA GLY A 638 -23.51 18.33 -7.11
C GLY A 638 -23.54 17.75 -8.51
N HIS A 639 -24.67 17.16 -8.87
CA HIS A 639 -24.95 16.61 -10.22
C HIS A 639 -26.18 17.25 -10.85
N LEU A 640 -26.35 17.01 -12.14
CA LEU A 640 -27.61 17.33 -12.85
C LEU A 640 -28.43 16.06 -13.04
N SER A 641 -29.76 16.19 -12.94
CA SER A 641 -30.70 15.09 -13.12
C SER A 641 -31.80 15.46 -14.13
N TRP A 642 -32.16 14.49 -14.99
CA TRP A 642 -33.30 14.54 -15.89
C TRP A 642 -34.12 13.25 -15.80
N GLU A 643 -35.41 13.35 -15.97
CA GLU A 643 -36.27 12.20 -16.18
C GLU A 643 -36.35 11.91 -17.67
N ALA A 644 -36.06 10.68 -18.07
CA ALA A 644 -36.20 10.20 -19.43
C ALA A 644 -36.94 8.86 -19.48
N LYS A 645 -37.94 8.72 -20.36
CA LYS A 645 -38.53 7.40 -20.59
C LYS A 645 -37.52 6.54 -21.34
N TYR A 646 -37.19 5.36 -20.77
CA TYR A 646 -36.29 4.45 -21.42
C TYR A 646 -36.86 3.96 -22.75
N LYS A 647 -36.09 4.15 -23.78
CA LYS A 647 -36.28 3.57 -25.11
C LYS A 647 -34.90 3.29 -25.69
N PRO A 648 -34.65 2.08 -26.20
CA PRO A 648 -33.39 1.78 -26.89
C PRO A 648 -32.97 2.88 -27.84
N GLY A 649 -31.71 3.28 -27.80
CA GLY A 649 -31.19 4.38 -28.63
C GLY A 649 -30.02 5.11 -27.95
N LYS A 650 -29.99 6.44 -28.00
CA LYS A 650 -28.84 7.25 -27.58
C LYS A 650 -29.23 8.30 -26.54
N LEU A 651 -28.40 8.45 -25.53
CA LEU A 651 -28.30 9.66 -24.72
C LEU A 651 -27.06 10.46 -25.14
N VAL A 652 -27.22 11.77 -25.27
CA VAL A 652 -26.13 12.67 -25.60
C VAL A 652 -26.15 13.84 -24.64
N ALA A 653 -25.06 13.99 -23.86
CA ALA A 653 -24.81 15.15 -23.03
C ALA A 653 -23.81 16.08 -23.74
N THR A 654 -24.05 17.40 -23.66
CA THR A 654 -23.14 18.43 -24.19
C THR A 654 -22.83 19.41 -23.06
N GLY A 655 -21.54 19.52 -22.72
CA GLY A 655 -21.02 20.44 -21.72
C GLY A 655 -20.61 21.79 -22.31
N TYR A 656 -20.87 22.88 -21.56
CA TYR A 656 -20.55 24.25 -21.94
C TYR A 656 -19.78 24.95 -20.85
N ILE A 657 -18.73 25.67 -21.21
CA ILE A 657 -17.97 26.60 -20.37
C ILE A 657 -18.03 27.99 -20.99
N LYS A 658 -18.47 28.98 -20.21
CA LYS A 658 -18.66 30.37 -20.67
C LYS A 658 -19.51 30.44 -21.94
N GLY A 659 -20.58 29.63 -22.00
CA GLY A 659 -21.49 29.53 -23.11
C GLY A 659 -20.97 28.78 -24.35
N LYS A 660 -19.69 28.40 -24.39
CA LYS A 660 -19.10 27.63 -25.50
C LYS A 660 -19.16 26.13 -25.21
N LYS A 661 -19.52 25.37 -26.24
CA LYS A 661 -19.46 23.90 -26.20
C LYS A 661 -18.01 23.46 -26.06
N VAL A 662 -17.71 22.64 -25.06
CA VAL A 662 -16.35 22.12 -24.76
C VAL A 662 -16.25 20.60 -24.88
N LEU A 663 -17.33 19.88 -24.56
CA LEU A 663 -17.30 18.41 -24.52
C LEU A 663 -18.65 17.85 -24.93
N THR A 664 -18.66 16.65 -25.50
CA THR A 664 -19.87 15.86 -25.75
C THR A 664 -19.62 14.41 -25.37
N GLU A 665 -20.50 13.84 -24.61
CA GLU A 665 -20.53 12.41 -24.32
C GLU A 665 -21.76 11.79 -24.95
N THR A 666 -21.60 10.58 -25.48
CA THR A 666 -22.70 9.79 -26.04
C THR A 666 -22.65 8.38 -25.49
N ILE A 667 -23.72 7.97 -24.85
CA ILE A 667 -23.94 6.56 -24.50
C ILE A 667 -25.10 6.02 -25.34
N GLN A 668 -25.06 4.75 -25.66
CA GLN A 668 -26.10 4.14 -26.50
C GLN A 668 -26.40 2.71 -26.12
N THR A 669 -27.63 2.29 -26.36
CA THR A 669 -28.03 0.88 -26.29
C THR A 669 -27.24 0.09 -27.33
N THR A 670 -26.60 -0.97 -26.89
CA THR A 670 -25.82 -1.90 -27.72
C THR A 670 -26.47 -3.28 -27.75
N GLY A 671 -26.26 -4.00 -28.81
CA GLY A 671 -26.58 -5.43 -28.87
C GLY A 671 -25.56 -6.29 -28.10
N PRO A 672 -25.67 -7.62 -28.19
CA PRO A 672 -24.66 -8.51 -27.61
C PRO A 672 -23.26 -8.19 -28.12
N ALA A 673 -22.27 -8.39 -27.25
CA ALA A 673 -20.87 -8.19 -27.62
C ALA A 673 -20.49 -9.16 -28.75
N VAL A 674 -19.97 -8.62 -29.85
CA VAL A 674 -19.59 -9.38 -31.04
C VAL A 674 -18.08 -9.59 -31.17
N LYS A 675 -17.29 -8.81 -30.44
CA LYS A 675 -15.83 -8.88 -30.47
C LYS A 675 -15.25 -8.28 -29.17
N ALA A 676 -14.28 -8.98 -28.61
CA ALA A 676 -13.38 -8.42 -27.62
C ALA A 676 -12.19 -7.77 -28.32
N VAL A 677 -11.81 -6.58 -27.90
CA VAL A 677 -10.61 -5.87 -28.34
C VAL A 677 -9.75 -5.65 -27.14
N ALA A 678 -8.55 -6.26 -27.13
CA ALA A 678 -7.57 -6.02 -26.09
C ALA A 678 -6.69 -4.83 -26.43
N SER A 679 -6.41 -4.01 -25.44
CA SER A 679 -5.34 -3.01 -25.48
C SER A 679 -4.28 -3.35 -24.41
N THR A 680 -3.05 -2.92 -24.65
CA THR A 680 -1.94 -3.17 -23.72
C THR A 680 -1.36 -1.85 -23.24
N GLU A 681 -1.01 -1.83 -21.96
CA GLU A 681 -0.25 -0.74 -21.33
C GLU A 681 0.95 -1.34 -20.61
N THR A 682 2.16 -0.84 -20.84
CA THR A 682 3.37 -1.28 -20.14
C THR A 682 3.71 -0.27 -19.07
N VAL A 683 3.89 -0.76 -17.83
CA VAL A 683 4.28 0.05 -16.68
C VAL A 683 5.39 -0.71 -15.94
N GLY A 684 6.59 -0.11 -15.90
CA GLY A 684 7.76 -0.80 -15.36
C GLY A 684 8.05 -2.10 -16.12
N ASP A 685 8.13 -3.19 -15.41
CA ASP A 685 8.44 -4.54 -15.91
C ASP A 685 7.19 -5.37 -16.28
N ILE A 686 5.99 -4.81 -16.17
CA ILE A 686 4.73 -5.50 -16.44
C ILE A 686 4.02 -4.95 -17.68
N THR A 687 3.22 -5.81 -18.31
CA THR A 687 2.27 -5.42 -19.35
C THR A 687 0.87 -5.78 -18.90
N ILE A 688 0.03 -4.77 -18.79
CA ILE A 688 -1.39 -4.88 -18.44
C ILE A 688 -2.17 -5.04 -19.76
N VAL A 689 -3.04 -6.03 -19.80
CA VAL A 689 -3.93 -6.29 -20.93
C VAL A 689 -5.35 -5.89 -20.49
N ASN A 690 -5.87 -4.82 -21.08
CA ASN A 690 -7.20 -4.28 -20.82
C ASN A 690 -8.22 -4.77 -21.85
#